data_5dcbd21093fd0112250e2189b0d272b0
#
_entry.id   5dcbd21093fd0112250e2189b0d272b0
#
_cell.length_a   1.000
_cell.length_b   1.000
_cell.length_c   1.000
_cell.angle_alpha   90.00
_cell.angle_beta   90.00
_cell.angle_gamma   90.00
#
_symmetry.space_group_name_H-M   'P 1'
#
loop_
_entity.id
_entity.type
_entity.pdbx_description
1 polymer ?
#
loop_
_entity_poly.entity_id
_entity_poly.type
_entity_poly.pdbx_seq_one_letter_code
_entity_poly.pdbx_strand_id
1 'polypeptide(L)'
;MDNNFKNAFEYKVIYVFTIEDDAHKGLVKIGDATLHTDLPLDRLTPNSKILNQAALKRIKAYTNTAGLTPKLLHSEVAVRTVKNAEGSIKIEAFRDHNIHEVLRNSGIDNVQLGESSGKEWFPIDVEMAKKAIDAVKHNYANLSNTDVIKHTPIIFRPEQAECITKVVKHFKKANRFLINAKMRYGKTFVSLEIVKQCKFKKTIILTHRPVVDAGWYEDFTKIFYGVNDYIYGSKTTGYSVEQLLETGKNFIYFASIQDLRGSETVGGKFDKNNLVFKTVWDCVIVDEAHEGTTTALGEDTVKAVFKEGSGTKLLSLSGTPFNILTDYDENSIYTWDYIMEQESKSEWDKLHFGDHNPYDELPELRIYTYSLGDILKNSHYITFEDKAFNFHEFFRTFTGDFSVDYADMPQGTDIGDFVHEADVWSFLNLMTVEDDNSQYPYSNEEYRSLFKHSLWIVPGVREAKALKKLMLKHPVFGNGMFDIVNVAGSGDEEEKSEEALSKVKRAINKAKKNDTYTITLSCGKLTTGVTIKEWTAVFMLAGSFSTSAANYLQTIFRVQSPCNEDGKIKETAYVFDFAPDRTLKMVSSAVQISSRAGKTKIGDKQIMGKFLNYCPVIAVLGSEMQEYSATKLLQQLKRAYADRVVQNGFDDTNLYNDELFKLDQIDIKKFDELKGIIGTSKAAPKSNEIKVNAQGLTNEEYEEQEKLNKKKKKDLTPEEKARLEELKKKKKVRNDAISILRGISIRMPLLIYGADIPYDEEITLDRFVDVVDDSSWDEFMPDGVTKKKFKEFQ
;
A
#
# COMPACT_ATOMS: atom_id res chain seq x y z
N MET A 1 -4.43 -20.20 -21.39
CA MET A 1 -4.68 -19.17 -20.36
C MET A 1 -5.90 -18.41 -20.84
N ASP A 2 -6.90 -18.23 -19.98
CA ASP A 2 -8.03 -17.39 -20.34
C ASP A 2 -7.53 -15.96 -20.51
N ASN A 3 -7.53 -15.47 -21.73
CA ASN A 3 -7.02 -14.14 -22.10
C ASN A 3 -7.95 -13.00 -21.69
N ASN A 4 -9.01 -13.28 -20.92
CA ASN A 4 -10.00 -12.31 -20.53
C ASN A 4 -9.83 -11.87 -19.06
N PHE A 5 -10.33 -10.67 -18.74
CA PHE A 5 -10.40 -10.22 -17.35
C PHE A 5 -11.31 -11.15 -16.54
N LYS A 6 -10.93 -11.47 -15.31
CA LYS A 6 -11.77 -12.22 -14.37
C LYS A 6 -12.83 -11.31 -13.75
N ASN A 7 -13.95 -11.88 -13.34
CA ASN A 7 -14.91 -11.13 -12.54
C ASN A 7 -14.29 -10.66 -11.22
N ALA A 8 -14.50 -9.39 -10.88
CA ALA A 8 -14.02 -8.84 -9.61
C ALA A 8 -14.88 -9.33 -8.42
N PHE A 9 -16.16 -9.62 -8.65
CA PHE A 9 -17.13 -10.02 -7.64
C PHE A 9 -17.75 -11.36 -7.96
N GLU A 10 -17.76 -12.27 -6.98
CA GLU A 10 -18.23 -13.64 -7.11
C GLU A 10 -19.22 -14.01 -6.01
N TYR A 11 -20.19 -14.88 -6.32
CA TYR A 11 -21.09 -15.45 -5.32
C TYR A 11 -20.39 -16.48 -4.44
N LYS A 12 -20.81 -16.54 -3.18
CA LYS A 12 -20.47 -17.65 -2.28
C LYS A 12 -21.64 -18.64 -2.22
N VAL A 13 -21.28 -19.91 -2.14
CA VAL A 13 -22.22 -21.04 -2.01
C VAL A 13 -21.91 -21.76 -0.71
N ILE A 14 -22.87 -21.84 0.19
CA ILE A 14 -22.77 -22.71 1.35
C ILE A 14 -23.13 -24.13 0.92
N TYR A 15 -22.36 -25.11 1.39
CA TYR A 15 -22.64 -26.51 1.20
C TYR A 15 -22.56 -27.30 2.50
N VAL A 16 -23.36 -28.36 2.58
CA VAL A 16 -23.38 -29.32 3.67
C VAL A 16 -23.11 -30.69 3.10
N PHE A 17 -22.12 -31.40 3.61
CA PHE A 17 -21.81 -32.76 3.17
C PHE A 17 -21.42 -33.66 4.35
N THR A 18 -21.42 -34.97 4.08
CA THR A 18 -20.92 -36.01 5.02
C THR A 18 -19.98 -36.96 4.26
N ILE A 19 -19.29 -37.80 5.02
CA ILE A 19 -18.50 -38.90 4.50
C ILE A 19 -19.12 -40.19 5.06
N GLU A 20 -19.38 -41.16 4.19
CA GLU A 20 -20.05 -42.43 4.59
C GLU A 20 -19.01 -43.44 5.08
N ASP A 21 -18.39 -43.15 6.24
CA ASP A 21 -17.48 -44.04 6.96
C ASP A 21 -17.83 -44.08 8.46
N ASP A 22 -17.18 -44.96 9.21
CA ASP A 22 -17.46 -45.10 10.67
C ASP A 22 -16.98 -43.90 11.48
N ALA A 23 -15.94 -43.18 11.02
CA ALA A 23 -15.37 -42.04 11.73
C ALA A 23 -16.26 -40.79 11.63
N HIS A 24 -17.03 -40.65 10.53
CA HIS A 24 -17.88 -39.49 10.26
C HIS A 24 -19.36 -39.76 10.46
N LYS A 25 -19.70 -40.91 11.03
CA LYS A 25 -21.10 -41.31 11.24
C LYS A 25 -21.85 -40.35 12.17
N GLY A 26 -22.94 -39.76 11.66
CA GLY A 26 -23.75 -38.79 12.40
C GLY A 26 -23.15 -37.39 12.43
N LEU A 27 -22.11 -37.13 11.64
CA LEU A 27 -21.47 -35.82 11.49
C LEU A 27 -21.73 -35.23 10.10
N VAL A 28 -21.92 -33.91 10.04
CA VAL A 28 -21.89 -33.16 8.81
C VAL A 28 -20.84 -32.06 8.85
N LYS A 29 -20.29 -31.74 7.71
CA LYS A 29 -19.41 -30.60 7.54
C LYS A 29 -20.12 -29.52 6.76
N ILE A 30 -20.00 -28.28 7.23
CA ILE A 30 -20.51 -27.08 6.58
C ILE A 30 -19.32 -26.27 6.08
N GLY A 31 -19.31 -25.95 4.81
CA GLY A 31 -18.25 -25.15 4.20
C GLY A 31 -18.80 -24.23 3.13
N ASP A 32 -17.94 -23.42 2.55
CA ASP A 32 -18.30 -22.54 1.44
C ASP A 32 -17.42 -22.75 0.19
N ALA A 33 -17.95 -22.30 -0.96
CA ALA A 33 -17.27 -22.35 -2.26
C ALA A 33 -17.56 -21.09 -3.04
N THR A 34 -16.65 -20.73 -3.96
CA THR A 34 -16.87 -19.62 -4.90
C THR A 34 -17.61 -20.13 -6.14
N LEU A 35 -18.63 -19.37 -6.55
CA LEU A 35 -19.41 -19.62 -7.74
C LEU A 35 -19.14 -18.53 -8.78
N HIS A 36 -18.54 -18.92 -9.89
CA HIS A 36 -18.32 -18.07 -11.06
C HIS A 36 -19.52 -18.19 -12.00
N THR A 37 -20.37 -17.18 -12.04
CA THR A 37 -21.57 -17.18 -12.90
C THR A 37 -22.11 -15.78 -13.11
N ASP A 38 -22.67 -15.55 -14.31
CA ASP A 38 -23.41 -14.34 -14.67
C ASP A 38 -24.92 -14.47 -14.41
N LEU A 39 -25.35 -15.63 -13.93
CA LEU A 39 -26.75 -15.83 -13.60
C LEU A 39 -27.18 -14.92 -12.45
N PRO A 40 -28.35 -14.28 -12.56
CA PRO A 40 -28.88 -13.47 -11.48
C PRO A 40 -29.32 -14.34 -10.30
N LEU A 41 -29.35 -13.74 -9.11
CA LEU A 41 -29.56 -14.42 -7.83
C LEU A 41 -30.86 -15.25 -7.79
N ASP A 42 -31.95 -14.78 -8.43
CA ASP A 42 -33.25 -15.44 -8.51
C ASP A 42 -33.25 -16.77 -9.30
N ARG A 43 -32.22 -16.99 -10.12
CA ARG A 43 -31.99 -18.24 -10.86
C ARG A 43 -31.15 -19.27 -10.09
N LEU A 44 -30.57 -18.89 -8.98
CA LEU A 44 -29.67 -19.71 -8.17
C LEU A 44 -30.46 -20.40 -7.03
N THR A 45 -31.34 -21.34 -7.38
CA THR A 45 -32.16 -22.07 -6.40
C THR A 45 -31.33 -23.12 -5.63
N PRO A 46 -31.65 -23.38 -4.35
CA PRO A 46 -30.96 -24.38 -3.55
C PRO A 46 -30.90 -25.76 -4.25
N ASN A 47 -29.74 -26.42 -4.14
CA ASN A 47 -29.46 -27.72 -4.77
C ASN A 47 -29.51 -27.73 -6.30
N SER A 48 -29.52 -26.57 -6.96
CA SER A 48 -29.40 -26.50 -8.42
C SER A 48 -28.08 -27.10 -8.90
N LYS A 49 -28.06 -27.55 -10.17
CA LYS A 49 -26.89 -28.22 -10.75
C LYS A 49 -25.64 -27.37 -10.66
N ILE A 50 -25.73 -26.05 -10.89
CA ILE A 50 -24.61 -25.13 -10.86
C ILE A 50 -24.04 -24.96 -9.45
N LEU A 51 -24.89 -24.87 -8.43
CA LEU A 51 -24.46 -24.79 -7.03
C LEU A 51 -23.80 -26.10 -6.59
N ASN A 52 -24.42 -27.25 -6.93
CA ASN A 52 -23.87 -28.56 -6.62
C ASN A 52 -22.50 -28.77 -7.28
N GLN A 53 -22.29 -28.29 -8.51
CA GLN A 53 -21.01 -28.37 -9.18
C GLN A 53 -19.93 -27.54 -8.48
N ALA A 54 -20.25 -26.29 -8.07
CA ALA A 54 -19.33 -25.45 -7.33
C ALA A 54 -18.94 -26.09 -5.98
N ALA A 55 -19.93 -26.57 -5.23
CA ALA A 55 -19.74 -27.28 -3.96
C ALA A 55 -18.85 -28.53 -4.15
N LEU A 56 -19.19 -29.41 -5.10
CA LEU A 56 -18.45 -30.65 -5.34
C LEU A 56 -17.02 -30.39 -5.81
N LYS A 57 -16.79 -29.36 -6.61
CA LYS A 57 -15.45 -28.96 -7.03
C LYS A 57 -14.58 -28.63 -5.80
N ARG A 58 -15.12 -27.84 -4.88
CA ARG A 58 -14.43 -27.47 -3.65
C ARG A 58 -14.20 -28.66 -2.74
N ILE A 59 -15.23 -29.47 -2.50
CA ILE A 59 -15.18 -30.66 -1.66
C ILE A 59 -14.11 -31.65 -2.18
N LYS A 60 -14.10 -31.94 -3.49
CA LYS A 60 -13.14 -32.84 -4.12
C LYS A 60 -11.70 -32.34 -4.04
N ALA A 61 -11.48 -31.03 -4.03
CA ALA A 61 -10.13 -30.47 -3.95
C ALA A 61 -9.38 -30.95 -2.70
N TYR A 62 -10.09 -31.24 -1.59
CA TYR A 62 -9.48 -31.74 -0.36
C TYR A 62 -9.80 -33.20 -0.04
N THR A 63 -10.94 -33.75 -0.46
CA THR A 63 -11.26 -35.17 -0.17
C THR A 63 -10.51 -36.14 -1.07
N ASN A 64 -10.17 -35.78 -2.31
CA ASN A 64 -9.39 -36.61 -3.22
C ASN A 64 -8.00 -36.95 -2.66
N THR A 65 -7.37 -36.01 -1.95
CA THR A 65 -6.05 -36.22 -1.33
C THR A 65 -6.10 -37.25 -0.19
N ALA A 66 -7.26 -37.41 0.46
CA ALA A 66 -7.46 -38.34 1.56
C ALA A 66 -8.12 -39.66 1.14
N GLY A 67 -8.45 -39.84 -0.14
CA GLY A 67 -9.12 -41.06 -0.65
C GLY A 67 -10.53 -41.26 -0.11
N LEU A 68 -11.20 -40.22 0.35
CA LEU A 68 -12.53 -40.24 0.97
C LEU A 68 -13.62 -39.96 -0.08
N THR A 69 -14.78 -40.64 0.08
CA THR A 69 -15.94 -40.40 -0.80
C THR A 69 -16.97 -39.50 -0.10
N PRO A 70 -17.05 -38.22 -0.48
CA PRO A 70 -18.02 -37.31 0.12
C PRO A 70 -19.41 -37.45 -0.48
N LYS A 71 -20.44 -37.22 0.33
CA LYS A 71 -21.83 -37.17 -0.08
C LYS A 71 -22.38 -35.77 0.18
N LEU A 72 -22.61 -34.98 -0.87
CA LEU A 72 -23.23 -33.67 -0.78
C LEU A 72 -24.69 -33.82 -0.35
N LEU A 73 -25.09 -33.11 0.71
CA LEU A 73 -26.43 -33.16 1.28
C LEU A 73 -27.26 -31.91 0.94
N HIS A 74 -26.59 -30.74 0.87
CA HIS A 74 -27.26 -29.48 0.58
C HIS A 74 -26.29 -28.47 -0.02
N SER A 75 -26.79 -27.59 -0.88
CA SER A 75 -26.07 -26.41 -1.37
C SER A 75 -27.03 -25.25 -1.63
N GLU A 76 -26.63 -24.03 -1.26
CA GLU A 76 -27.40 -22.82 -1.54
C GLU A 76 -26.49 -21.58 -1.60
N VAL A 77 -26.98 -20.50 -2.24
CA VAL A 77 -26.21 -19.25 -2.29
C VAL A 77 -26.15 -18.61 -0.90
N ALA A 78 -24.96 -18.22 -0.51
CA ALA A 78 -24.66 -17.64 0.80
C ALA A 78 -25.00 -16.14 0.84
N VAL A 79 -26.26 -15.79 0.81
CA VAL A 79 -26.71 -14.38 0.84
C VAL A 79 -27.73 -14.16 1.96
N ARG A 80 -27.63 -12.99 2.59
CA ARG A 80 -28.56 -12.52 3.62
C ARG A 80 -28.98 -11.09 3.35
N THR A 81 -30.13 -10.72 3.93
CA THR A 81 -30.65 -9.35 3.87
C THR A 81 -30.33 -8.63 5.17
N VAL A 82 -29.63 -7.51 5.08
CA VAL A 82 -29.26 -6.69 6.23
C VAL A 82 -29.89 -5.30 6.08
N LYS A 83 -30.43 -4.75 7.17
CA LYS A 83 -30.88 -3.35 7.23
C LYS A 83 -29.72 -2.50 7.70
N ASN A 84 -29.37 -1.48 6.94
CA ASN A 84 -28.39 -0.50 7.38
C ASN A 84 -28.97 0.48 8.43
N ALA A 85 -28.14 1.32 9.02
CA ALA A 85 -28.56 2.31 10.02
C ALA A 85 -29.60 3.30 9.50
N GLU A 86 -29.71 3.50 8.19
CA GLU A 86 -30.69 4.37 7.52
C GLU A 86 -31.99 3.64 7.16
N GLY A 87 -32.11 2.34 7.52
CA GLY A 87 -33.29 1.52 7.26
C GLY A 87 -33.40 0.96 5.84
N SER A 88 -32.43 1.21 4.95
CA SER A 88 -32.39 0.62 3.62
C SER A 88 -31.93 -0.84 3.70
N ILE A 89 -32.51 -1.66 2.82
CA ILE A 89 -32.24 -3.09 2.72
C ILE A 89 -31.04 -3.30 1.80
N LYS A 90 -30.05 -4.06 2.26
CA LYS A 90 -28.86 -4.46 1.50
C LYS A 90 -28.75 -5.97 1.48
N ILE A 91 -28.34 -6.53 0.35
CA ILE A 91 -28.00 -7.94 0.22
C ILE A 91 -26.50 -8.10 0.43
N GLU A 92 -26.11 -8.99 1.35
CA GLU A 92 -24.71 -9.29 1.65
C GLU A 92 -24.45 -10.78 1.58
N ALA A 93 -23.30 -11.17 1.08
CA ALA A 93 -22.80 -12.54 1.21
C ALA A 93 -22.42 -12.83 2.66
N PHE A 94 -22.58 -14.08 3.08
CA PHE A 94 -22.04 -14.58 4.35
C PHE A 94 -21.15 -15.82 4.08
N ARG A 95 -20.47 -16.30 5.10
CA ARG A 95 -19.54 -17.41 5.01
C ARG A 95 -19.93 -18.53 5.98
N ASP A 96 -19.33 -19.68 5.80
CA ASP A 96 -19.53 -20.86 6.67
C ASP A 96 -19.29 -20.58 8.16
N HIS A 97 -18.26 -19.78 8.50
CA HIS A 97 -17.98 -19.45 9.90
C HIS A 97 -19.14 -18.74 10.60
N ASN A 98 -19.98 -17.98 9.89
CA ASN A 98 -21.17 -17.37 10.46
C ASN A 98 -22.18 -18.44 10.92
N ILE A 99 -22.28 -19.54 10.16
CA ILE A 99 -23.13 -20.67 10.52
C ILE A 99 -22.56 -21.44 11.70
N HIS A 100 -21.24 -21.67 11.69
CA HIS A 100 -20.53 -22.30 12.80
C HIS A 100 -20.68 -21.51 14.10
N GLU A 101 -20.71 -20.19 14.04
CA GLU A 101 -20.95 -19.31 15.19
C GLU A 101 -22.37 -19.49 15.74
N VAL A 102 -23.39 -19.52 14.87
CA VAL A 102 -24.78 -19.77 15.26
C VAL A 102 -24.93 -21.13 15.98
N LEU A 103 -24.28 -22.18 15.46
CA LEU A 103 -24.29 -23.51 16.08
C LEU A 103 -23.64 -23.47 17.46
N ARG A 104 -22.43 -22.90 17.60
CA ARG A 104 -21.73 -22.79 18.90
C ARG A 104 -22.51 -21.93 19.89
N ASN A 105 -23.09 -20.82 19.48
CA ASN A 105 -23.96 -19.99 20.32
C ASN A 105 -25.25 -20.72 20.76
N SER A 106 -25.58 -21.82 20.09
CA SER A 106 -26.72 -22.70 20.44
C SER A 106 -26.28 -23.89 21.26
N GLY A 107 -25.02 -23.94 21.73
CA GLY A 107 -24.50 -25.05 22.53
C GLY A 107 -24.12 -26.31 21.73
N ILE A 108 -23.97 -26.14 20.38
CA ILE A 108 -23.57 -27.24 19.50
C ILE A 108 -22.11 -27.01 19.11
N ASP A 109 -21.21 -27.70 19.79
CA ASP A 109 -19.78 -27.58 19.49
C ASP A 109 -19.37 -28.53 18.36
N ASN A 110 -18.31 -28.13 17.66
CA ASN A 110 -17.70 -28.97 16.63
C ASN A 110 -16.92 -30.15 17.23
N VAL A 111 -16.80 -31.22 16.46
CA VAL A 111 -16.05 -32.42 16.81
C VAL A 111 -14.72 -32.44 16.09
N GLN A 112 -13.62 -32.68 16.81
CA GLN A 112 -12.30 -32.83 16.22
C GLN A 112 -12.01 -34.31 15.97
N LEU A 113 -11.84 -34.70 14.70
CA LEU A 113 -11.66 -36.12 14.29
C LEU A 113 -10.20 -36.57 14.23
N GLY A 114 -9.24 -35.80 14.72
CA GLY A 114 -7.80 -36.12 14.75
C GLY A 114 -6.94 -34.87 14.86
N GLU A 115 -5.62 -35.01 14.99
CA GLU A 115 -4.72 -33.87 15.15
C GLU A 115 -4.64 -32.96 13.90
N SER A 116 -4.91 -33.51 12.72
CA SER A 116 -4.87 -32.82 11.43
C SER A 116 -6.23 -32.66 10.76
N SER A 117 -7.33 -33.07 11.39
CA SER A 117 -8.67 -32.92 10.80
C SER A 117 -9.25 -31.55 11.14
N GLY A 118 -9.92 -30.95 10.17
CA GLY A 118 -10.58 -29.64 10.32
C GLY A 118 -11.58 -29.60 11.47
N LYS A 119 -11.71 -28.45 12.10
CA LYS A 119 -12.59 -28.19 13.25
C LYS A 119 -14.04 -27.86 12.84
N GLU A 120 -14.51 -28.33 11.68
CA GLU A 120 -15.80 -27.89 11.10
C GLU A 120 -16.80 -29.03 10.93
N TRP A 121 -16.59 -30.15 11.65
CA TRP A 121 -17.53 -31.24 11.74
C TRP A 121 -18.45 -31.04 12.90
N PHE A 122 -19.78 -31.11 12.66
CA PHE A 122 -20.79 -30.91 13.68
C PHE A 122 -21.65 -32.15 13.83
N PRO A 123 -22.02 -32.55 15.09
CA PRO A 123 -22.85 -33.72 15.38
C PRO A 123 -24.35 -33.37 15.19
N ILE A 124 -24.73 -33.01 13.96
CA ILE A 124 -26.07 -32.58 13.55
C ILE A 124 -26.50 -33.28 12.26
N ASP A 125 -27.76 -33.24 11.96
CA ASP A 125 -28.29 -33.62 10.66
C ASP A 125 -28.39 -32.44 9.68
N VAL A 126 -28.73 -32.71 8.42
CA VAL A 126 -28.87 -31.69 7.36
C VAL A 126 -29.98 -30.70 7.66
N GLU A 127 -31.04 -31.09 8.36
CA GLU A 127 -32.15 -30.18 8.67
C GLU A 127 -31.74 -29.17 9.77
N MET A 128 -30.93 -29.56 10.71
CA MET A 128 -30.34 -28.65 11.69
C MET A 128 -29.37 -27.70 11.04
N ALA A 129 -28.54 -28.18 10.10
CA ALA A 129 -27.65 -27.33 9.32
C ALA A 129 -28.42 -26.27 8.50
N LYS A 130 -29.54 -26.66 7.87
CA LYS A 130 -30.42 -25.71 7.15
C LYS A 130 -31.03 -24.66 8.10
N LYS A 131 -31.45 -25.05 9.32
CA LYS A 131 -31.92 -24.09 10.32
C LYS A 131 -30.84 -23.10 10.73
N ALA A 132 -29.60 -23.55 10.86
CA ALA A 132 -28.47 -22.67 11.17
C ALA A 132 -28.18 -21.69 10.02
N ILE A 133 -28.27 -22.16 8.78
CA ILE A 133 -28.16 -21.29 7.59
C ILE A 133 -29.27 -20.24 7.57
N ASP A 134 -30.51 -20.65 7.84
CA ASP A 134 -31.66 -19.75 7.89
C ASP A 134 -31.55 -18.73 9.03
N ALA A 135 -31.01 -19.10 10.19
CA ALA A 135 -30.73 -18.18 11.27
C ALA A 135 -29.73 -17.08 10.84
N VAL A 136 -28.65 -17.44 10.11
CA VAL A 136 -27.71 -16.45 9.55
C VAL A 136 -28.39 -15.53 8.54
N LYS A 137 -29.27 -16.05 7.67
CA LYS A 137 -30.03 -15.25 6.71
C LYS A 137 -30.89 -14.19 7.38
N HIS A 138 -31.43 -14.50 8.54
CA HIS A 138 -32.26 -13.58 9.33
C HIS A 138 -31.47 -12.80 10.38
N ASN A 139 -30.13 -12.91 10.36
CA ASN A 139 -29.23 -12.22 11.29
C ASN A 139 -29.45 -12.58 12.77
N TYR A 140 -29.86 -13.81 13.07
CA TYR A 140 -29.96 -14.33 14.43
C TYR A 140 -28.63 -14.90 14.91
N ALA A 141 -28.32 -14.70 16.19
CA ALA A 141 -27.10 -15.16 16.81
C ALA A 141 -27.14 -16.65 17.21
N ASN A 142 -28.33 -17.24 17.29
CA ASN A 142 -28.53 -18.63 17.73
C ASN A 142 -29.78 -19.26 17.07
N LEU A 143 -29.92 -20.56 17.18
CA LEU A 143 -31.05 -21.32 16.63
C LEU A 143 -32.42 -21.07 17.32
N SER A 144 -32.42 -20.48 18.49
CA SER A 144 -33.64 -20.09 19.20
C SER A 144 -34.24 -18.81 18.71
N ASN A 145 -33.52 -18.08 17.80
CA ASN A 145 -33.92 -16.79 17.25
C ASN A 145 -34.21 -15.70 18.30
N THR A 146 -33.61 -15.84 19.50
CA THR A 146 -33.87 -14.94 20.64
C THR A 146 -32.94 -13.74 20.65
N ASP A 147 -31.76 -13.88 20.06
CA ASP A 147 -30.73 -12.85 20.06
C ASP A 147 -30.37 -12.43 18.64
N VAL A 148 -30.42 -11.12 18.40
CA VAL A 148 -29.93 -10.50 17.16
C VAL A 148 -28.47 -10.14 17.36
N ILE A 149 -27.65 -10.35 16.34
CA ILE A 149 -26.22 -9.98 16.39
C ILE A 149 -26.11 -8.47 16.61
N LYS A 150 -25.71 -8.06 17.81
CA LYS A 150 -25.48 -6.65 18.18
C LYS A 150 -24.02 -6.26 18.00
N HIS A 151 -23.13 -7.21 18.13
CA HIS A 151 -21.69 -7.01 18.03
C HIS A 151 -21.01 -8.30 17.55
N THR A 152 -20.21 -8.20 16.49
CA THR A 152 -19.39 -9.32 16.03
C THR A 152 -18.03 -9.25 16.73
N PRO A 153 -17.62 -10.28 17.49
CA PRO A 153 -16.30 -10.33 18.09
C PRO A 153 -15.21 -10.20 17.04
N ILE A 154 -14.16 -9.47 17.36
CA ILE A 154 -12.99 -9.37 16.47
C ILE A 154 -12.16 -10.63 16.65
N ILE A 155 -12.03 -11.39 15.59
CA ILE A 155 -11.14 -12.54 15.51
C ILE A 155 -9.88 -12.09 14.78
N PHE A 156 -8.75 -12.05 15.51
CA PHE A 156 -7.47 -11.72 14.92
C PHE A 156 -6.97 -12.89 14.06
N ARG A 157 -6.50 -12.60 12.87
CA ARG A 157 -5.79 -13.57 12.05
C ARG A 157 -4.51 -14.03 12.75
N PRO A 158 -3.95 -15.21 12.41
CA PRO A 158 -2.76 -15.76 13.08
C PRO A 158 -1.58 -14.78 13.15
N GLU A 159 -1.25 -14.11 12.05
CA GLU A 159 -0.17 -13.15 12.00
C GLU A 159 -0.45 -11.89 12.83
N GLN A 160 -1.71 -11.48 12.94
CA GLN A 160 -2.09 -10.35 13.81
C GLN A 160 -1.92 -10.74 15.29
N ALA A 161 -2.36 -11.93 15.67
CA ALA A 161 -2.20 -12.46 17.04
C ALA A 161 -0.71 -12.64 17.39
N GLU A 162 0.10 -13.13 16.46
CA GLU A 162 1.55 -13.25 16.60
C GLU A 162 2.19 -11.86 16.80
N CYS A 163 1.84 -10.88 15.96
CA CYS A 163 2.32 -9.50 16.06
C CYS A 163 2.01 -8.91 17.45
N ILE A 164 0.75 -9.01 17.89
CA ILE A 164 0.31 -8.52 19.21
C ILE A 164 1.17 -9.16 20.30
N THR A 165 1.32 -10.47 20.28
CA THR A 165 2.10 -11.22 21.26
C THR A 165 3.58 -10.79 21.29
N LYS A 166 4.17 -10.62 20.09
CA LYS A 166 5.57 -10.18 19.93
C LYS A 166 5.78 -8.78 20.50
N VAL A 167 4.89 -7.83 20.17
CA VAL A 167 4.99 -6.43 20.65
C VAL A 167 4.80 -6.34 22.16
N VAL A 168 3.78 -7.00 22.71
CA VAL A 168 3.50 -7.02 24.17
C VAL A 168 4.69 -7.61 24.95
N LYS A 169 5.31 -8.68 24.42
CA LYS A 169 6.52 -9.27 25.02
C LYS A 169 7.73 -8.32 24.91
N HIS A 170 7.88 -7.65 23.78
CA HIS A 170 8.99 -6.70 23.51
C HIS A 170 8.91 -5.49 24.44
N PHE A 171 7.75 -4.90 24.63
CA PHE A 171 7.56 -3.72 25.48
C PHE A 171 7.83 -3.93 26.95
N LYS A 172 7.95 -5.18 27.40
CA LYS A 172 8.48 -5.49 28.76
C LYS A 172 9.97 -5.23 28.91
N LYS A 173 10.73 -5.17 27.78
CA LYS A 173 12.19 -5.09 27.78
C LYS A 173 12.74 -3.85 27.08
N ALA A 174 12.01 -3.32 26.12
CA ALA A 174 12.42 -2.21 25.25
C ALA A 174 11.26 -1.22 25.03
N ASN A 175 11.57 -0.04 24.48
CA ASN A 175 10.61 1.07 24.39
C ASN A 175 10.19 1.40 22.97
N ARG A 176 10.81 0.82 21.95
CA ARG A 176 10.49 1.13 20.54
C ARG A 176 10.15 -0.14 19.77
N PHE A 177 9.13 -0.08 18.91
CA PHE A 177 8.76 -1.19 18.04
C PHE A 177 8.17 -0.66 16.73
N LEU A 178 8.51 -1.31 15.61
CA LEU A 178 7.98 -1.00 14.29
C LEU A 178 7.10 -2.16 13.80
N ILE A 179 5.86 -1.85 13.44
CA ILE A 179 4.99 -2.74 12.67
C ILE A 179 5.08 -2.32 11.20
N ASN A 180 5.91 -3.04 10.44
CA ASN A 180 6.01 -2.97 9.00
C ASN A 180 4.96 -3.90 8.39
N ALA A 181 3.76 -3.39 8.15
CA ALA A 181 2.69 -4.21 7.62
C ALA A 181 1.96 -3.49 6.49
N LYS A 182 1.73 -4.21 5.39
CA LYS A 182 1.04 -3.70 4.21
C LYS A 182 -0.29 -3.03 4.56
N MET A 183 -0.84 -2.25 3.64
CA MET A 183 -2.19 -1.73 3.79
C MET A 183 -3.19 -2.89 3.91
N ARG A 184 -4.27 -2.68 4.66
CA ARG A 184 -5.32 -3.69 4.95
C ARG A 184 -4.88 -4.86 5.86
N TYR A 185 -3.69 -4.78 6.44
CA TYR A 185 -3.28 -5.69 7.50
C TYR A 185 -4.16 -5.58 8.76
N GLY A 186 -4.71 -4.40 9.04
CA GLY A 186 -5.45 -4.11 10.27
C GLY A 186 -4.55 -3.51 11.36
N LYS A 187 -3.57 -2.68 10.97
CA LYS A 187 -2.64 -2.00 11.90
C LYS A 187 -3.35 -1.31 13.05
N THR A 188 -4.48 -0.64 12.79
CA THR A 188 -5.29 0.05 13.79
C THR A 188 -5.82 -0.93 14.85
N PHE A 189 -6.45 -2.02 14.43
CA PHE A 189 -6.96 -3.05 15.35
C PHE A 189 -5.85 -3.67 16.21
N VAL A 190 -4.75 -4.06 15.56
CA VAL A 190 -3.58 -4.63 16.24
C VAL A 190 -3.01 -3.67 17.27
N SER A 191 -2.88 -2.38 16.93
CA SER A 191 -2.34 -1.36 17.83
C SER A 191 -3.25 -1.11 19.03
N LEU A 192 -4.55 -1.02 18.82
CA LEU A 192 -5.54 -0.85 19.89
C LEU A 192 -5.59 -2.07 20.83
N GLU A 193 -5.48 -3.28 20.29
CA GLU A 193 -5.40 -4.49 21.09
C GLU A 193 -4.09 -4.54 21.91
N ILE A 194 -2.96 -4.09 21.36
CA ILE A 194 -1.70 -3.95 22.10
C ILE A 194 -1.87 -2.98 23.26
N VAL A 195 -2.51 -1.83 23.06
CA VAL A 195 -2.82 -0.86 24.12
C VAL A 195 -3.61 -1.51 25.23
N LYS A 196 -4.64 -2.26 24.87
CA LYS A 196 -5.53 -2.97 25.80
C LYS A 196 -4.78 -4.05 26.61
N GLN A 197 -3.98 -4.89 25.95
CA GLN A 197 -3.21 -5.96 26.61
C GLN A 197 -2.06 -5.43 27.47
N CYS A 198 -1.39 -4.35 27.06
CA CYS A 198 -0.37 -3.68 27.86
C CYS A 198 -0.98 -2.86 29.00
N LYS A 199 -2.29 -2.62 29.01
CA LYS A 199 -3.02 -1.79 29.99
C LYS A 199 -2.46 -0.37 30.10
N PHE A 200 -2.09 0.24 28.96
CA PHE A 200 -1.60 1.61 28.95
C PHE A 200 -2.72 2.57 29.33
N LYS A 201 -2.47 3.42 30.33
CA LYS A 201 -3.47 4.35 30.86
C LYS A 201 -3.64 5.58 29.99
N LYS A 202 -2.56 6.07 29.42
CA LYS A 202 -2.50 7.28 28.59
C LYS A 202 -1.80 6.96 27.27
N THR A 203 -2.58 6.84 26.21
CA THR A 203 -2.05 6.58 24.87
C THR A 203 -2.34 7.76 23.96
N ILE A 204 -1.36 8.18 23.16
CA ILE A 204 -1.57 9.16 22.09
C ILE A 204 -1.30 8.53 20.74
N ILE A 205 -2.18 8.82 19.78
CA ILE A 205 -2.03 8.47 18.37
C ILE A 205 -1.60 9.74 17.64
N LEU A 206 -0.48 9.68 16.95
CA LEU A 206 0.07 10.72 16.11
C LEU A 206 -0.03 10.31 14.64
N THR A 207 -0.60 11.17 13.81
CA THR A 207 -0.69 10.94 12.36
C THR A 207 -0.47 12.24 11.60
N HIS A 208 -0.02 12.14 10.35
CA HIS A 208 -0.02 13.27 9.42
C HIS A 208 -1.40 13.60 8.84
N ARG A 209 -2.41 12.74 9.05
CA ARG A 209 -3.69 12.75 8.34
C ARG A 209 -4.85 12.77 9.31
N PRO A 210 -5.32 13.96 9.72
CA PRO A 210 -6.44 14.09 10.66
C PRO A 210 -7.72 13.42 10.15
N VAL A 211 -7.91 13.31 8.84
CA VAL A 211 -9.09 12.66 8.24
C VAL A 211 -9.30 11.19 8.68
N VAL A 212 -8.29 10.53 9.23
CA VAL A 212 -8.40 9.14 9.72
C VAL A 212 -8.94 9.02 11.15
N ASP A 213 -9.17 10.13 11.85
CA ASP A 213 -9.69 10.16 13.24
C ASP A 213 -10.99 9.35 13.39
N ALA A 214 -11.95 9.58 12.50
CA ALA A 214 -13.22 8.85 12.51
C ALA A 214 -13.02 7.32 12.37
N GLY A 215 -12.05 6.89 11.56
CA GLY A 215 -11.70 5.47 11.42
C GLY A 215 -11.08 4.88 12.69
N TRP A 216 -10.18 5.61 13.33
CA TRP A 216 -9.60 5.21 14.62
C TRP A 216 -10.66 5.12 15.72
N TYR A 217 -11.59 6.08 15.77
CA TYR A 217 -12.71 6.04 16.71
C TYR A 217 -13.64 4.84 16.46
N GLU A 218 -14.01 4.57 15.22
CA GLU A 218 -14.82 3.40 14.86
C GLU A 218 -14.15 2.09 15.31
N ASP A 219 -12.85 1.93 15.05
CA ASP A 219 -12.09 0.76 15.44
C ASP A 219 -11.91 0.67 16.96
N PHE A 220 -11.74 1.83 17.65
CA PHE A 220 -11.75 1.89 19.10
C PHE A 220 -13.05 1.34 19.69
N THR A 221 -14.21 1.74 19.17
CA THR A 221 -15.50 1.28 19.68
C THR A 221 -15.69 -0.23 19.53
N LYS A 222 -15.06 -0.84 18.53
CA LYS A 222 -15.08 -2.29 18.31
C LYS A 222 -14.15 -3.03 19.28
N ILE A 223 -12.89 -2.60 19.42
CA ILE A 223 -11.88 -3.24 20.27
C ILE A 223 -12.21 -3.11 21.76
N PHE A 224 -12.72 -1.95 22.16
CA PHE A 224 -13.06 -1.66 23.56
C PHE A 224 -14.55 -1.87 23.89
N TYR A 225 -15.29 -2.55 23.02
CA TYR A 225 -16.69 -2.88 23.28
C TYR A 225 -16.82 -3.65 24.62
N GLY A 226 -17.70 -3.17 25.49
CA GLY A 226 -17.88 -3.74 26.82
C GLY A 226 -16.78 -3.41 27.84
N VAL A 227 -15.75 -2.63 27.47
CA VAL A 227 -14.67 -2.18 28.36
C VAL A 227 -14.94 -0.74 28.78
N ASN A 228 -15.42 -0.54 30.01
CA ASN A 228 -15.85 0.78 30.49
C ASN A 228 -14.70 1.69 30.99
N ASP A 229 -13.49 1.14 31.11
CA ASP A 229 -12.35 1.83 31.71
C ASP A 229 -11.58 2.69 30.71
N TYR A 230 -11.87 2.57 29.39
CA TYR A 230 -11.21 3.34 28.34
C TYR A 230 -12.18 4.30 27.69
N ILE A 231 -11.66 5.48 27.38
CA ILE A 231 -12.38 6.52 26.63
C ILE A 231 -11.50 7.07 25.50
N TYR A 232 -12.14 7.62 24.50
CA TYR A 232 -11.44 8.19 23.33
C TYR A 232 -11.67 9.69 23.24
N GLY A 233 -10.67 10.40 22.75
CA GLY A 233 -10.79 11.82 22.47
C GLY A 233 -9.88 12.29 21.36
N SER A 234 -10.30 13.38 20.74
CA SER A 234 -9.55 14.14 19.74
C SER A 234 -10.06 15.58 19.73
N LYS A 235 -9.59 16.39 18.78
CA LYS A 235 -10.17 17.73 18.55
C LYS A 235 -11.57 17.71 17.95
N THR A 236 -11.91 16.65 17.23
CA THR A 236 -13.15 16.56 16.45
C THR A 236 -14.11 15.51 16.98
N THR A 237 -13.60 14.50 17.69
CA THR A 237 -14.37 13.34 18.12
C THR A 237 -14.14 13.04 19.61
N GLY A 238 -15.20 12.91 20.39
CA GLY A 238 -15.13 12.55 21.80
C GLY A 238 -14.68 13.71 22.70
N TYR A 239 -13.70 13.44 23.59
CA TYR A 239 -13.28 14.35 24.65
C TYR A 239 -12.03 15.13 24.28
N SER A 240 -11.89 16.38 24.78
CA SER A 240 -10.63 17.12 24.73
C SER A 240 -9.58 16.50 25.66
N VAL A 241 -8.29 16.82 25.46
CA VAL A 241 -7.21 16.31 26.32
C VAL A 241 -7.37 16.73 27.79
N GLU A 242 -7.89 17.94 28.03
CA GLU A 242 -8.20 18.46 29.35
C GLU A 242 -9.25 17.60 30.04
N GLN A 243 -10.36 17.37 29.35
CA GLN A 243 -11.46 16.55 29.87
C GLN A 243 -11.00 15.11 30.16
N LEU A 244 -10.16 14.52 29.25
CA LEU A 244 -9.64 13.18 29.44
C LEU A 244 -8.78 13.06 30.69
N LEU A 245 -7.94 14.05 30.96
CA LEU A 245 -7.08 14.10 32.17
C LEU A 245 -7.88 14.21 33.47
N GLU A 246 -9.04 14.86 33.43
CA GLU A 246 -9.91 15.06 34.59
C GLU A 246 -10.73 13.81 34.91
N THR A 247 -11.02 12.93 33.97
CA THR A 247 -11.89 11.76 34.18
C THR A 247 -11.29 10.68 35.08
N GLY A 248 -9.96 10.63 35.20
CA GLY A 248 -9.26 9.56 35.93
C GLY A 248 -9.33 8.18 35.26
N LYS A 249 -9.99 8.07 34.08
CA LYS A 249 -10.05 6.83 33.29
C LYS A 249 -8.81 6.66 32.42
N ASN A 250 -8.61 5.46 31.91
CA ASN A 250 -7.64 5.21 30.83
C ASN A 250 -8.18 5.85 29.55
N PHE A 251 -7.29 6.38 28.71
CA PHE A 251 -7.75 7.04 27.50
C PHE A 251 -6.77 6.93 26.34
N ILE A 252 -7.33 7.08 25.14
CA ILE A 252 -6.61 7.20 23.89
C ILE A 252 -6.94 8.58 23.31
N TYR A 253 -5.91 9.37 23.04
CA TYR A 253 -6.06 10.68 22.42
C TYR A 253 -5.47 10.70 21.03
N PHE A 254 -6.24 11.14 20.06
CA PHE A 254 -5.79 11.27 18.67
C PHE A 254 -5.38 12.72 18.39
N ALA A 255 -4.19 12.88 17.80
CA ALA A 255 -3.66 14.19 17.43
C ALA A 255 -2.99 14.16 16.04
N SER A 256 -3.18 15.23 15.28
CA SER A 256 -2.47 15.45 14.02
C SER A 256 -1.09 16.06 14.29
N ILE A 257 -0.06 15.49 13.68
CA ILE A 257 1.30 16.04 13.72
C ILE A 257 1.31 17.49 13.16
N GLN A 258 0.51 17.77 12.14
CA GLN A 258 0.43 19.10 11.53
C GLN A 258 -0.09 20.12 12.53
N ASP A 259 -1.11 19.79 13.33
CA ASP A 259 -1.62 20.66 14.34
C ASP A 259 -0.62 20.89 15.48
N LEU A 260 0.05 19.81 15.92
CA LEU A 260 1.07 19.89 16.96
C LEU A 260 2.28 20.72 16.54
N ARG A 261 2.73 20.64 15.30
CA ARG A 261 3.84 21.45 14.73
C ARG A 261 3.59 22.95 14.79
N GLY A 262 2.32 23.38 14.79
CA GLY A 262 1.97 24.79 14.97
C GLY A 262 2.23 25.33 16.38
N SER A 263 2.55 24.49 17.37
CA SER A 263 2.70 24.86 18.77
C SER A 263 4.08 25.47 19.08
N GLU A 264 4.12 26.49 19.93
CA GLU A 264 5.37 27.15 20.36
C GLU A 264 6.37 26.17 20.98
N THR A 265 5.90 25.14 21.67
CA THR A 265 6.73 24.08 22.29
C THR A 265 7.68 23.39 21.31
N VAL A 266 7.31 23.32 20.03
CA VAL A 266 8.10 22.70 18.95
C VAL A 266 8.52 23.71 17.88
N GLY A 267 8.57 25.00 18.24
CA GLY A 267 9.01 26.08 17.36
C GLY A 267 7.94 26.64 16.42
N GLY A 268 6.68 26.31 16.63
CA GLY A 268 5.53 26.90 15.95
C GLY A 268 5.20 28.32 16.43
N LYS A 269 4.07 28.86 15.97
CA LYS A 269 3.67 30.24 16.21
C LYS A 269 2.56 30.40 17.24
N PHE A 270 1.96 29.31 17.71
CA PHE A 270 0.74 29.36 18.52
C PHE A 270 0.96 28.74 19.89
N ASP A 271 0.49 29.41 20.94
CA ASP A 271 0.40 28.85 22.29
C ASP A 271 -0.80 27.90 22.36
N LYS A 272 -0.60 26.67 21.90
CA LYS A 272 -1.60 25.61 21.89
C LYS A 272 -0.99 24.26 22.19
N ASN A 273 -1.85 23.27 22.47
CA ASN A 273 -1.47 21.87 22.72
C ASN A 273 -0.49 21.65 23.88
N ASN A 274 -0.32 22.61 24.77
CA ASN A 274 0.63 22.56 25.88
C ASN A 274 0.42 21.33 26.78
N LEU A 275 -0.83 20.91 27.01
CA LEU A 275 -1.13 19.72 27.79
C LEU A 275 -0.69 18.43 27.12
N VAL A 276 -0.77 18.35 25.80
CA VAL A 276 -0.27 17.21 25.03
C VAL A 276 1.23 17.02 25.25
N PHE A 277 1.99 18.11 25.18
CA PHE A 277 3.45 18.07 25.39
C PHE A 277 3.86 17.92 26.87
N LYS A 278 3.06 18.44 27.82
CA LYS A 278 3.32 18.28 29.25
C LYS A 278 2.99 16.89 29.78
N THR A 279 1.99 16.24 29.19
CA THR A 279 1.57 14.89 29.58
C THR A 279 2.69 13.87 29.37
N VAL A 280 2.91 12.99 30.34
CA VAL A 280 3.73 11.79 30.20
C VAL A 280 2.82 10.69 29.71
N TRP A 281 3.06 10.24 28.49
CA TRP A 281 2.29 9.18 27.84
C TRP A 281 2.88 7.81 28.16
N ASP A 282 2.05 6.80 28.36
CA ASP A 282 2.51 5.41 28.47
C ASP A 282 2.88 4.84 27.10
N CYS A 283 2.11 5.23 26.07
CA CYS A 283 2.34 4.81 24.69
C CYS A 283 2.12 5.95 23.70
N VAL A 284 3.01 6.07 22.74
CA VAL A 284 2.89 6.93 21.57
C VAL A 284 2.82 6.02 20.35
N ILE A 285 1.71 6.07 19.62
CA ILE A 285 1.51 5.39 18.34
C ILE A 285 1.72 6.39 17.23
N VAL A 286 2.62 6.13 16.30
CA VAL A 286 2.84 6.97 15.12
C VAL A 286 2.34 6.23 13.90
N ASP A 287 1.21 6.68 13.35
CA ASP A 287 0.61 6.11 12.15
C ASP A 287 1.23 6.72 10.90
N GLU A 288 1.48 5.87 9.89
CA GLU A 288 2.24 6.18 8.68
C GLU A 288 3.58 6.88 9.01
N ALA A 289 4.34 6.26 9.90
CA ALA A 289 5.56 6.84 10.48
C ALA A 289 6.59 7.30 9.43
N HIS A 290 6.62 6.68 8.24
CA HIS A 290 7.47 7.07 7.13
C HIS A 290 7.13 8.45 6.53
N GLU A 291 5.89 8.93 6.67
CA GLU A 291 5.51 10.29 6.24
C GLU A 291 5.85 11.33 7.32
N GLY A 292 5.75 10.93 8.60
CA GLY A 292 5.87 11.80 9.76
C GLY A 292 7.28 12.25 10.08
N THR A 293 8.21 11.37 9.82
CA THR A 293 9.61 11.56 10.22
C THR A 293 10.49 12.09 9.09
N THR A 294 9.94 12.30 7.89
CA THR A 294 10.70 12.85 6.73
C THR A 294 11.02 14.34 6.85
N THR A 295 10.36 15.07 7.74
CA THR A 295 10.65 16.49 7.99
C THR A 295 11.22 16.66 9.39
N ALA A 296 12.30 17.43 9.55
CA ALA A 296 12.90 17.73 10.86
C ALA A 296 11.88 18.18 11.90
N LEU A 297 10.92 19.03 11.52
CA LEU A 297 9.82 19.49 12.39
C LEU A 297 8.86 18.37 12.80
N GLY A 298 8.59 17.41 11.94
CA GLY A 298 7.73 16.26 12.26
C GLY A 298 8.40 15.33 13.26
N GLU A 299 9.68 15.05 13.04
CA GLU A 299 10.52 14.25 13.93
C GLU A 299 10.64 14.91 15.31
N ASP A 300 10.91 16.22 15.36
CA ASP A 300 11.00 16.99 16.61
C ASP A 300 9.66 16.99 17.38
N THR A 301 8.53 17.02 16.67
CA THR A 301 7.19 16.92 17.28
C THR A 301 6.99 15.54 17.93
N VAL A 302 7.33 14.46 17.23
CA VAL A 302 7.23 13.09 17.78
C VAL A 302 8.17 12.93 18.98
N LYS A 303 9.42 13.42 18.91
CA LYS A 303 10.39 13.38 20.01
C LYS A 303 9.89 14.17 21.24
N ALA A 304 9.29 15.33 21.04
CA ALA A 304 8.75 16.16 22.14
C ALA A 304 7.58 15.48 22.86
N VAL A 305 6.77 14.68 22.16
CA VAL A 305 5.67 13.90 22.77
C VAL A 305 6.20 12.60 23.38
N PHE A 306 7.11 11.91 22.72
CA PHE A 306 7.65 10.61 23.16
C PHE A 306 8.49 10.69 24.42
N LYS A 307 9.23 11.78 24.63
CA LYS A 307 10.09 12.01 25.78
C LYS A 307 11.02 10.83 26.10
N GLU A 308 12.05 10.68 25.32
CA GLU A 308 13.02 9.61 25.50
C GLU A 308 13.50 9.50 26.96
N GLY A 309 13.63 8.29 27.49
CA GLY A 309 14.02 8.05 28.90
C GLY A 309 12.87 8.11 29.92
N SER A 310 11.67 8.52 29.54
CA SER A 310 10.49 8.60 30.44
C SER A 310 9.80 7.23 30.69
N GLY A 311 10.25 6.17 30.04
CA GLY A 311 9.58 4.86 30.06
C GLY A 311 8.42 4.71 29.06
N THR A 312 8.06 5.78 28.37
CA THR A 312 7.06 5.81 27.29
C THR A 312 7.40 4.77 26.22
N LYS A 313 6.39 4.08 25.70
CA LYS A 313 6.55 3.15 24.57
C LYS A 313 6.24 3.84 23.26
N LEU A 314 7.06 3.61 22.25
CA LEU A 314 6.87 4.10 20.88
C LEU A 314 6.50 2.93 19.97
N LEU A 315 5.30 2.98 19.41
CA LEU A 315 4.81 2.03 18.42
C LEU A 315 4.68 2.74 17.07
N SER A 316 5.57 2.46 16.15
CA SER A 316 5.54 3.00 14.79
C SER A 316 4.83 2.05 13.84
N LEU A 317 3.92 2.58 13.03
CA LEU A 317 3.16 1.84 12.03
C LEU A 317 3.53 2.34 10.65
N SER A 318 3.84 1.45 9.73
CA SER A 318 4.09 1.81 8.34
C SER A 318 3.79 0.65 7.40
N GLY A 319 3.29 0.96 6.22
CA GLY A 319 3.16 -0.01 5.13
C GLY A 319 4.31 0.04 4.13
N THR A 320 5.13 1.08 4.20
CA THR A 320 6.25 1.37 3.30
C THR A 320 7.40 2.04 4.07
N PRO A 321 8.04 1.32 5.00
CA PRO A 321 8.99 1.91 5.96
C PRO A 321 10.40 2.14 5.38
N PHE A 322 10.55 2.44 4.10
CA PHE A 322 11.85 2.58 3.42
C PHE A 322 12.85 3.49 4.16
N ASN A 323 12.36 4.54 4.82
CA ASN A 323 13.21 5.57 5.44
C ASN A 323 13.49 5.32 6.91
N ILE A 324 12.73 4.43 7.56
CA ILE A 324 12.76 4.26 9.02
C ILE A 324 13.19 2.86 9.48
N LEU A 325 13.42 1.94 8.54
CA LEU A 325 13.85 0.57 8.86
C LEU A 325 15.17 0.53 9.60
N THR A 326 16.10 1.44 9.28
CA THR A 326 17.43 1.53 9.88
C THR A 326 17.42 2.02 11.33
N ASP A 327 16.32 2.66 11.77
CA ASP A 327 16.17 3.18 13.13
C ASP A 327 15.75 2.09 14.13
N TYR A 328 15.56 0.86 13.68
CA TYR A 328 15.05 -0.25 14.48
C TYR A 328 15.92 -1.50 14.33
N ASP A 329 16.21 -2.14 15.47
CA ASP A 329 16.83 -3.47 15.48
C ASP A 329 15.87 -4.53 14.95
N GLU A 330 16.38 -5.60 14.34
CA GLU A 330 15.56 -6.70 13.78
C GLU A 330 14.53 -7.27 14.77
N ASN A 331 14.91 -7.37 16.05
CA ASN A 331 14.01 -7.89 17.09
C ASN A 331 12.87 -6.93 17.44
N SER A 332 12.98 -5.66 17.05
CA SER A 332 12.01 -4.59 17.27
C SER A 332 11.17 -4.29 16.03
N ILE A 333 11.24 -5.15 15.01
CA ILE A 333 10.43 -5.06 13.79
C ILE A 333 9.55 -6.29 13.65
N TYR A 334 8.30 -6.08 13.29
CA TYR A 334 7.40 -7.11 12.77
C TYR A 334 7.06 -6.77 11.33
N THR A 335 7.24 -7.71 10.41
CA THR A 335 6.97 -7.49 8.98
C THR A 335 5.87 -8.43 8.51
N TRP A 336 4.89 -7.84 7.76
CA TRP A 336 3.86 -8.57 7.04
C TRP A 336 3.61 -7.90 5.68
N ASP A 337 4.11 -8.51 4.64
CA ASP A 337 4.01 -8.00 3.28
C ASP A 337 2.91 -8.70 2.45
N TYR A 338 2.75 -8.27 1.20
CA TYR A 338 1.75 -8.84 0.29
C TYR A 338 2.03 -10.29 -0.07
N ILE A 339 3.31 -10.66 -0.19
CA ILE A 339 3.70 -12.04 -0.53
C ILE A 339 3.32 -12.97 0.62
N MET A 340 3.65 -12.59 1.84
CA MET A 340 3.32 -13.37 3.05
C MET A 340 1.80 -13.57 3.18
N GLU A 341 1.01 -12.53 2.89
CA GLU A 341 -0.45 -12.61 2.92
C GLU A 341 -0.99 -13.62 1.89
N GLN A 342 -0.53 -13.53 0.65
CA GLN A 342 -1.00 -14.41 -0.41
C GLN A 342 -0.47 -15.85 -0.27
N GLU A 343 0.75 -16.03 0.24
CA GLU A 343 1.26 -17.35 0.65
C GLU A 343 0.35 -17.97 1.71
N SER A 344 0.05 -17.22 2.78
CA SER A 344 -0.83 -17.70 3.85
C SER A 344 -2.23 -18.03 3.33
N LYS A 345 -2.78 -17.19 2.42
CA LYS A 345 -4.07 -17.45 1.77
C LYS A 345 -4.05 -18.77 0.99
N SER A 346 -3.01 -19.02 0.19
CA SER A 346 -2.91 -20.20 -0.67
C SER A 346 -2.55 -21.49 0.09
N GLU A 347 -1.81 -21.36 1.19
CA GLU A 347 -1.38 -22.48 2.03
C GLU A 347 -2.39 -22.86 3.11
N TRP A 348 -3.29 -21.95 3.47
CA TRP A 348 -4.26 -22.19 4.54
C TRP A 348 -5.06 -23.46 4.31
N ASP A 349 -5.63 -23.60 3.15
CA ASP A 349 -6.46 -24.75 2.79
C ASP A 349 -5.70 -26.09 2.80
N LYS A 350 -4.37 -26.05 2.64
CA LYS A 350 -3.49 -27.25 2.70
C LYS A 350 -3.13 -27.62 4.13
N LEU A 351 -2.93 -26.62 5.00
CA LEU A 351 -2.47 -26.81 6.37
C LEU A 351 -3.62 -26.95 7.35
N HIS A 352 -4.76 -26.33 7.07
CA HIS A 352 -5.94 -26.24 7.92
C HIS A 352 -7.16 -26.87 7.24
N PHE A 353 -7.00 -28.03 6.77
CA PHE A 353 -7.87 -28.83 5.93
C PHE A 353 -9.38 -28.58 6.17
N GLY A 354 -9.98 -27.72 5.32
CA GLY A 354 -11.39 -27.39 5.35
C GLY A 354 -11.84 -26.38 6.40
N ASP A 355 -10.91 -25.81 7.18
CA ASP A 355 -11.24 -24.70 8.07
C ASP A 355 -11.41 -23.40 7.26
N HIS A 356 -12.25 -22.49 7.78
CA HIS A 356 -12.42 -21.16 7.18
C HIS A 356 -11.09 -20.47 6.97
N ASN A 357 -10.83 -20.05 5.73
CA ASN A 357 -9.63 -19.30 5.39
C ASN A 357 -9.80 -17.82 5.76
N PRO A 358 -9.12 -17.30 6.78
CA PRO A 358 -9.30 -15.91 7.23
C PRO A 358 -8.78 -14.86 6.23
N TYR A 359 -8.13 -15.29 5.15
CA TYR A 359 -7.58 -14.44 4.10
C TYR A 359 -8.47 -14.38 2.84
N ASP A 360 -9.52 -15.20 2.76
CA ASP A 360 -10.34 -15.34 1.55
C ASP A 360 -11.01 -14.03 1.09
N GLU A 361 -11.36 -13.16 2.04
CA GLU A 361 -11.96 -11.86 1.73
C GLU A 361 -10.95 -10.82 1.21
N LEU A 362 -9.64 -11.14 1.21
CA LEU A 362 -8.60 -10.24 0.71
C LEU A 362 -8.44 -10.44 -0.81
N PRO A 363 -8.75 -9.42 -1.65
CA PRO A 363 -8.70 -9.59 -3.09
C PRO A 363 -7.28 -9.85 -3.61
N GLU A 364 -7.17 -10.71 -4.61
CA GLU A 364 -5.96 -10.86 -5.42
C GLU A 364 -5.72 -9.59 -6.24
N LEU A 365 -4.48 -9.14 -6.35
CA LEU A 365 -4.11 -7.97 -7.16
C LEU A 365 -3.54 -8.43 -8.51
N ARG A 366 -4.04 -7.85 -9.60
CA ARG A 366 -3.55 -8.10 -10.96
C ARG A 366 -3.14 -6.80 -11.62
N ILE A 367 -1.94 -6.76 -12.18
CA ILE A 367 -1.38 -5.58 -12.83
C ILE A 367 -1.34 -5.81 -14.34
N TYR A 368 -1.98 -4.94 -15.09
CA TYR A 368 -1.96 -4.91 -16.55
C TYR A 368 -1.17 -3.70 -17.01
N THR A 369 -0.20 -3.92 -17.89
CA THR A 369 0.66 -2.86 -18.41
C THR A 369 0.44 -2.65 -19.90
N TYR A 370 0.36 -1.38 -20.31
CA TYR A 370 0.15 -0.93 -21.68
C TYR A 370 1.26 0.02 -22.09
N SER A 371 1.90 -0.22 -23.23
CA SER A 371 2.89 0.72 -23.78
C SER A 371 2.20 1.77 -24.65
N LEU A 372 1.90 2.94 -24.09
CA LEU A 372 1.26 4.03 -24.84
C LEU A 372 2.17 4.58 -25.94
N GLY A 373 3.47 4.59 -25.73
CA GLY A 373 4.44 5.02 -26.76
C GLY A 373 4.35 4.19 -28.03
N ASP A 374 4.24 2.86 -27.90
CA ASP A 374 4.10 1.96 -29.04
C ASP A 374 2.71 2.08 -29.70
N ILE A 375 1.68 2.32 -28.92
CA ILE A 375 0.29 2.39 -29.37
C ILE A 375 0.01 3.68 -30.14
N LEU A 376 0.42 4.83 -29.61
CA LEU A 376 0.17 6.13 -30.21
C LEU A 376 1.15 6.44 -31.35
N LYS A 377 2.20 5.61 -31.54
CA LYS A 377 3.24 5.77 -32.58
C LYS A 377 3.80 7.18 -32.69
N ASN A 378 3.78 7.92 -31.58
CA ASN A 378 4.16 9.32 -31.54
C ASN A 378 5.35 9.50 -30.59
N SER A 379 6.51 9.85 -31.16
CA SER A 379 7.76 10.05 -30.43
C SER A 379 7.77 11.30 -29.54
N HIS A 380 6.79 12.20 -29.65
CA HIS A 380 6.73 13.44 -28.87
C HIS A 380 6.55 13.20 -27.36
N TYR A 381 5.95 12.08 -26.97
CA TYR A 381 5.70 11.75 -25.56
C TYR A 381 6.77 10.88 -24.92
N ILE A 382 7.80 10.52 -25.67
CA ILE A 382 8.93 9.77 -25.14
C ILE A 382 10.01 10.80 -24.85
N THR A 383 10.25 11.07 -23.57
CA THR A 383 11.40 11.90 -23.19
C THR A 383 12.68 11.18 -23.56
N PHE A 384 13.59 11.89 -24.23
CA PHE A 384 14.93 11.38 -24.58
C PHE A 384 15.69 10.88 -23.34
N GLU A 385 15.39 11.47 -22.18
CA GLU A 385 16.05 11.15 -20.91
C GLU A 385 15.57 9.85 -20.28
N ASP A 386 14.33 9.38 -20.53
CA ASP A 386 13.73 8.31 -19.74
C ASP A 386 13.23 7.10 -20.53
N LYS A 387 13.11 7.14 -21.84
CA LYS A 387 12.33 6.14 -22.63
C LYS A 387 10.96 5.81 -22.02
N ALA A 388 10.53 6.58 -21.01
CA ALA A 388 9.27 6.45 -20.33
C ALA A 388 8.25 7.43 -20.89
N PHE A 389 6.99 7.01 -20.93
CA PHE A 389 5.92 7.87 -21.42
C PHE A 389 5.73 9.10 -20.51
N ASN A 390 5.81 10.28 -21.11
CA ASN A 390 5.67 11.56 -20.40
C ASN A 390 4.20 11.96 -20.26
N PHE A 391 3.56 11.53 -19.18
CA PHE A 391 2.16 11.88 -18.89
C PHE A 391 1.94 13.38 -18.71
N HIS A 392 2.90 14.12 -18.18
CA HIS A 392 2.77 15.57 -18.02
C HIS A 392 2.69 16.28 -19.36
N GLU A 393 3.49 15.85 -20.34
CA GLU A 393 3.40 16.40 -21.69
C GLU A 393 2.14 15.93 -22.40
N PHE A 394 1.79 14.64 -22.32
CA PHE A 394 0.62 14.08 -22.96
C PHE A 394 -0.68 14.75 -22.50
N PHE A 395 -0.83 14.99 -21.20
CA PHE A 395 -1.97 15.67 -20.62
C PHE A 395 -1.74 17.17 -20.41
N ARG A 396 -0.75 17.78 -21.05
CA ARG A 396 -0.45 19.20 -20.90
C ARG A 396 -1.66 20.05 -21.26
N THR A 397 -2.02 20.99 -20.37
CA THR A 397 -3.12 21.93 -20.57
C THR A 397 -2.59 23.30 -20.99
N PHE A 398 -3.31 23.99 -21.86
CA PHE A 398 -2.96 25.34 -22.29
C PHE A 398 -3.10 26.33 -21.12
N THR A 399 -2.04 27.07 -20.86
CA THR A 399 -1.96 28.05 -19.76
C THR A 399 -2.21 29.48 -20.18
N GLY A 400 -2.31 29.74 -21.49
CA GLY A 400 -2.38 31.08 -22.07
C GLY A 400 -1.03 31.66 -22.45
N ASP A 401 0.08 30.94 -22.22
CA ASP A 401 1.42 31.39 -22.59
C ASP A 401 1.82 30.85 -23.96
N PHE A 402 1.61 31.65 -24.98
CA PHE A 402 1.94 31.31 -26.36
C PHE A 402 3.45 31.14 -26.63
N SER A 403 4.32 31.60 -25.73
CA SER A 403 5.79 31.41 -25.90
C SER A 403 6.23 29.97 -25.62
N VAL A 404 5.48 29.24 -24.81
CA VAL A 404 5.77 27.85 -24.44
C VAL A 404 4.95 26.85 -25.28
N ASP A 405 3.70 27.21 -25.63
CA ASP A 405 2.72 26.27 -26.17
C ASP A 405 2.50 26.39 -27.68
N TYR A 406 3.11 27.40 -28.34
CA TYR A 406 2.73 27.85 -29.69
C TYR A 406 2.97 26.83 -30.82
N ALA A 407 3.94 25.92 -30.69
CA ALA A 407 4.36 25.06 -31.81
C ALA A 407 3.36 23.93 -32.14
N ASP A 408 2.57 23.49 -31.17
CA ASP A 408 1.77 22.24 -31.26
C ASP A 408 0.27 22.46 -31.06
N MET A 409 -0.17 23.70 -30.93
CA MET A 409 -1.53 24.00 -30.48
C MET A 409 -2.52 24.12 -31.66
N PRO A 410 -3.66 23.42 -31.64
CA PRO A 410 -4.76 23.64 -32.58
C PRO A 410 -5.32 25.06 -32.44
N GLN A 411 -5.66 25.71 -33.57
CA GLN A 411 -6.34 26.99 -33.55
C GLN A 411 -7.66 26.91 -32.80
N GLY A 412 -7.86 27.77 -31.80
CA GLY A 412 -9.08 27.85 -31.04
C GLY A 412 -9.07 27.07 -29.72
N THR A 413 -7.89 26.59 -29.23
CA THR A 413 -7.76 25.97 -27.90
C THR A 413 -7.99 27.01 -26.80
N ASP A 414 -8.94 26.73 -25.90
CA ASP A 414 -9.21 27.57 -24.74
C ASP A 414 -8.21 27.34 -23.61
N ILE A 415 -8.00 28.37 -22.79
CA ILE A 415 -7.17 28.21 -21.57
C ILE A 415 -7.76 27.08 -20.69
N GLY A 416 -6.93 26.09 -20.36
CA GLY A 416 -7.31 24.93 -19.54
C GLY A 416 -7.74 23.72 -20.35
N ASP A 417 -7.84 23.78 -21.67
CA ASP A 417 -8.01 22.61 -22.54
C ASP A 417 -6.68 21.94 -22.84
N PHE A 418 -6.69 20.72 -23.35
CA PHE A 418 -5.45 20.01 -23.68
C PHE A 418 -4.76 20.60 -24.90
N VAL A 419 -3.46 20.75 -24.83
CA VAL A 419 -2.62 21.10 -25.97
C VAL A 419 -2.68 19.98 -27.02
N HIS A 420 -2.67 18.74 -26.56
CA HIS A 420 -2.72 17.51 -27.36
C HIS A 420 -4.10 16.84 -27.31
N GLU A 421 -5.19 17.62 -27.42
CA GLU A 421 -6.58 17.12 -27.29
C GLU A 421 -6.86 15.93 -28.23
N ALA A 422 -6.35 15.97 -29.46
CA ALA A 422 -6.55 14.90 -30.44
C ALA A 422 -5.93 13.56 -29.98
N ASP A 423 -4.77 13.59 -29.35
CA ASP A 423 -4.09 12.39 -28.86
C ASP A 423 -4.77 11.86 -27.59
N VAL A 424 -5.19 12.74 -26.68
CA VAL A 424 -5.99 12.34 -25.51
C VAL A 424 -7.34 11.76 -25.94
N TRP A 425 -7.95 12.34 -26.98
CA TRP A 425 -9.18 11.77 -27.57
C TRP A 425 -8.94 10.40 -28.18
N SER A 426 -7.86 10.22 -28.89
CA SER A 426 -7.43 8.94 -29.48
C SER A 426 -7.19 7.90 -28.39
N PHE A 427 -6.61 8.28 -27.25
CA PHE A 427 -6.46 7.41 -26.07
C PHE A 427 -7.82 7.00 -25.49
N LEU A 428 -8.78 7.92 -25.35
CA LEU A 428 -10.11 7.60 -24.88
C LEU A 428 -10.86 6.66 -25.84
N ASN A 429 -10.73 6.91 -27.14
CA ASN A 429 -11.26 6.00 -28.18
C ASN A 429 -10.65 4.62 -28.05
N LEU A 430 -9.33 4.51 -27.91
CA LEU A 430 -8.63 3.23 -27.75
C LEU A 430 -9.15 2.43 -26.56
N MET A 431 -9.37 3.09 -25.43
CA MET A 431 -9.92 2.47 -24.23
C MET A 431 -11.31 1.90 -24.41
N THR A 432 -12.07 2.41 -25.40
CA THR A 432 -13.51 2.17 -25.57
C THR A 432 -13.87 1.55 -26.91
N VAL A 433 -12.89 1.31 -27.80
CA VAL A 433 -13.13 0.68 -29.11
C VAL A 433 -13.72 -0.70 -28.91
N GLU A 434 -14.93 -0.89 -29.42
CA GLU A 434 -15.66 -2.15 -29.39
C GLU A 434 -15.11 -3.08 -30.48
N ASP A 435 -14.28 -4.02 -30.06
CA ASP A 435 -13.68 -5.07 -30.91
C ASP A 435 -13.61 -6.33 -30.07
N ASP A 436 -14.06 -7.45 -30.61
CA ASP A 436 -14.05 -8.76 -29.92
C ASP A 436 -12.66 -9.21 -29.46
N ASN A 437 -11.60 -8.69 -30.08
CA ASN A 437 -10.22 -8.96 -29.73
C ASN A 437 -9.58 -7.87 -28.85
N SER A 438 -10.32 -6.82 -28.49
CA SER A 438 -9.78 -5.72 -27.69
C SER A 438 -9.56 -6.17 -26.25
N GLN A 439 -8.39 -5.86 -25.72
CA GLN A 439 -8.01 -6.10 -24.33
C GLN A 439 -7.96 -4.80 -23.50
N TYR A 440 -8.68 -3.76 -23.94
CA TYR A 440 -8.78 -2.49 -23.22
C TYR A 440 -9.95 -2.49 -22.24
N PRO A 441 -9.78 -1.86 -21.05
CA PRO A 441 -10.72 -2.01 -19.92
C PRO A 441 -12.15 -1.56 -20.16
N TYR A 442 -12.41 -0.70 -21.14
CA TYR A 442 -13.76 -0.18 -21.44
C TYR A 442 -14.23 -0.51 -22.86
N SER A 443 -13.58 -1.48 -23.52
CA SER A 443 -13.86 -1.80 -24.91
C SER A 443 -15.22 -2.45 -25.16
N ASN A 444 -15.81 -3.10 -24.18
CA ASN A 444 -17.12 -3.71 -24.27
C ASN A 444 -17.91 -3.56 -22.96
N GLU A 445 -19.21 -3.90 -22.99
CA GLU A 445 -20.11 -3.73 -21.85
C GLU A 445 -19.75 -4.66 -20.68
N GLU A 446 -19.32 -5.88 -20.97
CA GLU A 446 -18.85 -6.82 -19.95
C GLU A 446 -17.66 -6.23 -19.17
N TYR A 447 -16.63 -5.72 -19.86
CA TYR A 447 -15.48 -5.09 -19.22
C TYR A 447 -15.86 -3.82 -18.46
N ARG A 448 -16.77 -2.98 -19.01
CA ARG A 448 -17.28 -1.80 -18.30
C ARG A 448 -17.94 -2.19 -16.98
N SER A 449 -18.67 -3.31 -16.96
CA SER A 449 -19.32 -3.83 -15.75
C SER A 449 -18.34 -4.36 -14.71
N LEU A 450 -17.16 -4.90 -15.12
CA LEU A 450 -16.11 -5.31 -14.19
C LEU A 450 -15.46 -4.13 -13.46
N PHE A 451 -15.38 -2.99 -14.12
CA PHE A 451 -14.73 -1.78 -13.60
C PHE A 451 -15.72 -0.67 -13.24
N LYS A 452 -16.89 -1.08 -12.69
CA LYS A 452 -18.00 -0.17 -12.32
C LYS A 452 -17.57 1.07 -11.56
N HIS A 453 -16.62 0.90 -10.63
CA HIS A 453 -16.10 1.97 -9.80
C HIS A 453 -14.57 1.96 -9.88
N SER A 454 -14.01 2.95 -10.54
CA SER A 454 -12.59 3.04 -10.78
C SER A 454 -11.97 4.36 -10.27
N LEU A 455 -10.68 4.29 -9.94
CA LEU A 455 -9.85 5.42 -9.55
C LEU A 455 -8.84 5.69 -10.66
N TRP A 456 -8.82 6.91 -11.20
CA TRP A 456 -7.86 7.34 -12.21
C TRP A 456 -6.91 8.36 -11.61
N ILE A 457 -5.63 8.06 -11.60
CA ILE A 457 -4.57 8.96 -11.13
C ILE A 457 -4.03 9.74 -12.31
N VAL A 458 -4.25 11.04 -12.29
CA VAL A 458 -3.88 11.98 -13.36
C VAL A 458 -2.78 12.95 -12.89
N PRO A 459 -1.99 13.56 -13.80
CA PRO A 459 -0.81 14.33 -13.43
C PRO A 459 -1.09 15.56 -12.57
N GLY A 460 -2.23 16.22 -12.74
CA GLY A 460 -2.51 17.46 -12.01
C GLY A 460 -3.98 17.85 -11.96
N VAL A 461 -4.24 18.97 -11.30
CA VAL A 461 -5.60 19.50 -11.06
C VAL A 461 -6.22 20.05 -12.35
N ARG A 462 -5.42 20.72 -13.18
CA ARG A 462 -5.87 21.28 -14.46
C ARG A 462 -6.19 20.15 -15.43
N GLU A 463 -5.30 19.16 -15.50
CA GLU A 463 -5.40 17.96 -16.32
C GLU A 463 -6.66 17.15 -15.95
N ALA A 464 -6.95 17.00 -14.64
CA ALA A 464 -8.19 16.35 -14.19
C ALA A 464 -9.46 17.10 -14.65
N LYS A 465 -9.45 18.43 -14.65
CA LYS A 465 -10.58 19.24 -15.12
C LYS A 465 -10.75 19.11 -16.64
N ALA A 466 -9.65 19.20 -17.39
CA ALA A 466 -9.65 19.06 -18.84
C ALA A 466 -10.12 17.65 -19.26
N LEU A 467 -9.60 16.60 -18.59
CA LEU A 467 -9.98 15.23 -18.86
C LEU A 467 -11.47 15.00 -18.61
N LYS A 468 -11.99 15.49 -17.48
CA LYS A 468 -13.44 15.43 -17.21
C LYS A 468 -14.24 16.12 -18.32
N LYS A 469 -13.84 17.33 -18.74
CA LYS A 469 -14.53 18.08 -19.82
C LYS A 469 -14.54 17.28 -21.12
N LEU A 470 -13.42 16.65 -21.45
CA LEU A 470 -13.28 15.85 -22.67
C LEU A 470 -14.09 14.53 -22.59
N MET A 471 -14.02 13.81 -21.46
CA MET A 471 -14.77 12.58 -21.25
C MET A 471 -16.29 12.80 -21.32
N LEU A 472 -16.80 13.95 -20.85
CA LEU A 472 -18.22 14.27 -20.96
C LEU A 472 -18.69 14.50 -22.40
N LYS A 473 -17.77 14.83 -23.31
CA LYS A 473 -18.07 14.93 -24.76
C LYS A 473 -17.94 13.58 -25.48
N HIS A 474 -17.24 12.60 -24.83
CA HIS A 474 -16.93 11.33 -25.46
C HIS A 474 -18.16 10.42 -25.59
N PRO A 475 -18.38 9.71 -26.73
CA PRO A 475 -19.58 8.91 -26.97
C PRO A 475 -19.86 7.84 -25.91
N VAL A 476 -18.82 7.21 -25.34
CA VAL A 476 -18.95 6.18 -24.33
C VAL A 476 -18.98 6.79 -22.92
N PHE A 477 -17.99 7.59 -22.56
CA PHE A 477 -17.89 8.13 -21.20
C PHE A 477 -18.93 9.23 -20.92
N GLY A 478 -19.42 9.93 -21.96
CA GLY A 478 -20.40 11.01 -21.86
C GLY A 478 -21.85 10.58 -22.12
N ASN A 479 -22.12 9.29 -22.34
CA ASN A 479 -23.46 8.77 -22.66
C ASN A 479 -24.45 8.75 -21.48
N GLY A 480 -24.02 9.19 -20.30
CA GLY A 480 -24.85 9.19 -19.08
C GLY A 480 -24.68 7.93 -18.21
N MET A 481 -23.99 6.89 -18.67
CA MET A 481 -23.69 5.70 -17.88
C MET A 481 -22.54 5.92 -16.89
N PHE A 482 -21.67 6.89 -17.14
CA PHE A 482 -20.51 7.18 -16.28
C PHE A 482 -20.70 8.50 -15.53
N ASP A 483 -20.63 8.47 -14.20
CA ASP A 483 -20.50 9.68 -13.39
C ASP A 483 -19.00 9.97 -13.17
N ILE A 484 -18.50 11.03 -13.82
CA ILE A 484 -17.07 11.43 -13.75
C ILE A 484 -16.88 12.37 -12.55
N VAL A 485 -16.32 11.83 -11.46
CA VAL A 485 -16.13 12.52 -10.19
C VAL A 485 -14.71 13.09 -10.09
N ASN A 486 -14.56 14.38 -10.31
CA ASN A 486 -13.26 15.03 -10.12
C ASN A 486 -13.09 15.47 -8.66
N VAL A 487 -12.08 14.92 -7.99
CA VAL A 487 -11.65 15.26 -6.63
C VAL A 487 -10.26 15.89 -6.59
N ALA A 488 -9.60 16.04 -7.73
CA ALA A 488 -8.39 16.84 -7.85
C ALA A 488 -8.72 18.30 -7.56
N GLY A 489 -8.08 18.92 -6.58
CA GLY A 489 -8.35 20.31 -6.20
C GLY A 489 -7.15 20.94 -5.53
N SER A 490 -7.00 22.27 -5.68
CA SER A 490 -6.01 23.10 -5.01
C SER A 490 -6.56 23.57 -3.65
N GLY A 491 -5.79 23.47 -2.58
CA GLY A 491 -6.06 24.03 -1.27
C GLY A 491 -5.75 23.10 -0.10
N ASP A 492 -5.80 23.63 1.12
CA ASP A 492 -5.42 22.94 2.35
C ASP A 492 -6.05 21.54 2.45
N GLU A 493 -5.20 20.57 2.77
CA GLU A 493 -5.45 19.16 2.44
C GLU A 493 -6.52 18.48 3.27
N GLU A 494 -6.86 19.03 4.45
CA GLU A 494 -7.64 18.35 5.49
C GLU A 494 -9.16 18.45 5.29
N GLU A 495 -9.74 19.63 5.31
CA GLU A 495 -11.20 19.81 5.11
C GLU A 495 -11.67 19.32 3.75
N LYS A 496 -10.81 19.44 2.74
CA LYS A 496 -11.13 19.04 1.37
C LYS A 496 -11.03 17.55 1.10
N SER A 497 -10.34 16.79 1.96
CA SER A 497 -10.27 15.32 1.83
C SER A 497 -11.56 14.65 2.31
N GLU A 498 -12.20 15.15 3.37
CA GLU A 498 -13.51 14.67 3.83
C GLU A 498 -14.60 15.02 2.83
N GLU A 499 -14.57 16.23 2.26
CA GLU A 499 -15.48 16.63 1.20
C GLU A 499 -15.31 15.76 -0.06
N ALA A 500 -14.06 15.49 -0.46
CA ALA A 500 -13.73 14.62 -1.58
C ALA A 500 -14.24 13.18 -1.35
N LEU A 501 -14.03 12.63 -0.16
CA LEU A 501 -14.54 11.31 0.22
C LEU A 501 -16.08 11.26 0.16
N SER A 502 -16.73 12.25 0.74
CA SER A 502 -18.20 12.37 0.74
C SER A 502 -18.77 12.50 -0.66
N LYS A 503 -18.08 13.22 -1.55
CA LYS A 503 -18.45 13.39 -2.95
C LYS A 503 -18.38 12.06 -3.72
N VAL A 504 -17.29 11.29 -3.54
CA VAL A 504 -17.13 9.99 -4.19
C VAL A 504 -18.17 8.99 -3.68
N LYS A 505 -18.36 8.90 -2.35
CA LYS A 505 -19.36 8.01 -1.75
C LYS A 505 -20.78 8.33 -2.24
N ARG A 506 -21.14 9.60 -2.35
CA ARG A 506 -22.44 10.02 -2.91
C ARG A 506 -22.62 9.60 -4.37
N ALA A 507 -21.58 9.77 -5.18
CA ALA A 507 -21.60 9.35 -6.59
C ALA A 507 -21.73 7.83 -6.72
N ILE A 508 -20.99 7.05 -5.97
CA ILE A 508 -21.08 5.58 -5.94
C ILE A 508 -22.50 5.15 -5.51
N ASN A 509 -23.04 5.71 -4.43
CA ASN A 509 -24.39 5.38 -3.96
C ASN A 509 -25.47 5.73 -4.99
N LYS A 510 -25.29 6.83 -5.73
CA LYS A 510 -26.18 7.20 -6.85
C LYS A 510 -26.04 6.21 -8.00
N ALA A 511 -24.81 5.83 -8.36
CA ALA A 511 -24.54 4.89 -9.43
C ALA A 511 -25.14 3.50 -9.13
N LYS A 512 -25.03 3.01 -7.90
CA LYS A 512 -25.66 1.76 -7.46
C LYS A 512 -27.19 1.77 -7.61
N LYS A 513 -27.83 2.90 -7.30
CA LYS A 513 -29.30 3.03 -7.43
C LYS A 513 -29.77 3.04 -8.88
N ASN A 514 -28.92 3.53 -9.80
CA ASN A 514 -29.26 3.73 -11.20
C ASN A 514 -28.61 2.68 -12.12
N ASP A 515 -27.89 1.70 -11.57
CA ASP A 515 -27.06 0.72 -12.28
C ASP A 515 -26.12 1.38 -13.30
N THR A 516 -25.40 2.40 -12.83
CA THR A 516 -24.43 3.17 -13.61
C THR A 516 -23.02 3.02 -13.02
N TYR A 517 -22.04 3.67 -13.62
CA TYR A 517 -20.62 3.53 -13.28
C TYR A 517 -20.05 4.84 -12.71
N THR A 518 -18.95 4.76 -11.98
CA THR A 518 -18.22 5.96 -11.54
C THR A 518 -16.75 5.89 -11.90
N ILE A 519 -16.22 7.02 -12.39
CA ILE A 519 -14.79 7.22 -12.59
C ILE A 519 -14.36 8.36 -11.69
N THR A 520 -13.47 8.09 -10.74
CA THR A 520 -12.92 9.10 -9.83
C THR A 520 -11.59 9.60 -10.35
N LEU A 521 -11.50 10.88 -10.72
CA LEU A 521 -10.25 11.53 -11.14
C LEU A 521 -9.55 12.14 -9.92
N SER A 522 -8.29 11.78 -9.69
CA SER A 522 -7.47 12.30 -8.59
C SER A 522 -6.02 12.58 -9.04
N CYS A 523 -5.39 13.59 -8.45
CA CYS A 523 -3.96 13.88 -8.62
C CYS A 523 -3.18 13.76 -7.30
N GLY A 524 -3.51 12.77 -6.47
CA GLY A 524 -2.90 12.54 -5.16
C GLY A 524 -3.87 12.53 -3.98
N LYS A 525 -5.04 13.20 -4.08
CA LYS A 525 -6.09 13.08 -3.06
C LYS A 525 -6.69 11.67 -3.07
N LEU A 526 -7.08 11.19 -1.88
CA LEU A 526 -7.63 9.86 -1.66
C LEU A 526 -6.67 8.69 -1.99
N THR A 527 -5.43 8.97 -2.42
CA THR A 527 -4.41 7.92 -2.61
C THR A 527 -3.89 7.37 -1.30
N THR A 528 -4.08 8.11 -0.21
CA THR A 528 -3.62 7.72 1.12
C THR A 528 -4.70 8.07 2.18
N GLY A 529 -4.75 7.32 3.29
CA GLY A 529 -5.62 7.61 4.44
C GLY A 529 -7.11 7.29 4.29
N VAL A 530 -7.63 6.98 3.10
CA VAL A 530 -9.07 6.81 2.84
C VAL A 530 -9.39 5.41 2.32
N THR A 531 -10.57 4.87 2.67
CA THR A 531 -11.05 3.58 2.19
C THR A 531 -12.34 3.75 1.39
N ILE A 532 -12.29 3.35 0.11
CA ILE A 532 -13.48 3.17 -0.73
C ILE A 532 -13.46 1.71 -1.19
N LYS A 533 -14.31 0.91 -0.60
CA LYS A 533 -14.33 -0.55 -0.77
C LYS A 533 -14.73 -0.95 -2.20
N GLU A 534 -15.55 -0.11 -2.81
CA GLU A 534 -16.18 -0.35 -4.10
C GLU A 534 -15.23 -0.22 -5.29
N TRP A 535 -14.10 0.46 -5.13
CA TRP A 535 -13.13 0.53 -6.22
C TRP A 535 -12.57 -0.85 -6.56
N THR A 536 -12.77 -1.27 -7.80
CA THR A 536 -12.26 -2.52 -8.35
C THR A 536 -11.01 -2.32 -9.18
N ALA A 537 -10.81 -1.10 -9.72
CA ALA A 537 -9.70 -0.82 -10.61
C ALA A 537 -9.05 0.53 -10.30
N VAL A 538 -7.73 0.62 -10.50
CA VAL A 538 -6.97 1.87 -10.52
C VAL A 538 -6.23 2.01 -11.84
N PHE A 539 -6.33 3.22 -12.44
CA PHE A 539 -5.67 3.60 -13.68
C PHE A 539 -4.54 4.58 -13.38
N MET A 540 -3.33 4.18 -13.67
CA MET A 540 -2.12 4.96 -13.38
C MET A 540 -1.71 5.79 -14.60
N LEU A 541 -2.31 6.98 -14.73
CA LEU A 541 -2.06 7.94 -15.83
C LEU A 541 -1.18 9.13 -15.38
N ALA A 542 -0.53 9.02 -14.24
CA ALA A 542 0.36 10.04 -13.71
C ALA A 542 1.65 9.44 -13.18
N GLY A 543 2.62 10.31 -12.99
CA GLY A 543 3.92 9.96 -12.47
C GLY A 543 4.95 9.76 -13.57
N SER A 544 6.19 10.01 -13.19
CA SER A 544 7.39 9.73 -13.97
C SER A 544 8.03 8.45 -13.46
N PHE A 545 9.09 8.03 -14.08
CA PHE A 545 9.96 6.97 -13.56
C PHE A 545 10.52 7.29 -12.16
N SER A 546 10.56 8.57 -11.78
CA SER A 546 10.96 9.03 -10.45
C SER A 546 9.85 8.95 -9.39
N THR A 547 8.66 8.48 -9.73
CA THR A 547 7.56 8.30 -8.77
C THR A 547 8.03 7.42 -7.61
N SER A 548 7.78 7.87 -6.37
CA SER A 548 8.12 7.10 -5.17
C SER A 548 7.41 5.75 -5.18
N ALA A 549 8.17 4.68 -4.95
CA ALA A 549 7.63 3.32 -4.82
C ALA A 549 6.57 3.24 -3.71
N ALA A 550 6.79 3.96 -2.61
CA ALA A 550 5.83 4.05 -1.52
C ALA A 550 4.47 4.58 -1.98
N ASN A 551 4.44 5.71 -2.67
CA ASN A 551 3.21 6.32 -3.18
C ASN A 551 2.51 5.43 -4.21
N TYR A 552 3.27 4.78 -5.08
CA TYR A 552 2.73 3.85 -6.06
C TYR A 552 2.05 2.66 -5.37
N LEU A 553 2.75 1.97 -4.48
CA LEU A 553 2.22 0.82 -3.75
C LEU A 553 1.02 1.20 -2.88
N GLN A 554 1.07 2.34 -2.20
CA GLN A 554 -0.06 2.84 -1.44
C GLN A 554 -1.29 3.09 -2.33
N THR A 555 -1.08 3.56 -3.54
CA THR A 555 -2.16 3.82 -4.50
C THR A 555 -2.77 2.53 -5.03
N ILE A 556 -1.96 1.57 -5.49
CA ILE A 556 -2.49 0.32 -6.06
C ILE A 556 -3.16 -0.56 -5.01
N PHE A 557 -2.68 -0.55 -3.76
CA PHE A 557 -3.33 -1.30 -2.69
C PHE A 557 -4.68 -0.69 -2.23
N ARG A 558 -5.08 0.49 -2.73
CA ARG A 558 -6.43 1.05 -2.44
C ARG A 558 -7.54 0.18 -2.99
N VAL A 559 -7.36 -0.38 -4.18
CA VAL A 559 -8.36 -1.24 -4.79
C VAL A 559 -8.43 -2.64 -4.17
N GLN A 560 -7.44 -3.02 -3.34
CA GLN A 560 -7.40 -4.31 -2.62
C GLN A 560 -8.26 -4.31 -1.33
N SER A 561 -9.07 -3.27 -1.10
CA SER A 561 -9.97 -3.26 0.06
C SER A 561 -11.04 -4.35 -0.08
N PRO A 562 -11.26 -5.19 0.96
CA PRO A 562 -12.37 -6.14 0.96
C PRO A 562 -13.70 -5.43 0.72
N CYS A 563 -14.54 -6.04 -0.10
CA CYS A 563 -15.88 -5.53 -0.38
C CYS A 563 -16.86 -6.68 -0.51
N ASN A 564 -17.99 -6.55 0.19
CA ASN A 564 -19.11 -7.47 0.14
C ASN A 564 -20.32 -6.65 -0.30
N GLU A 565 -20.84 -6.94 -1.48
CA GLU A 565 -21.89 -6.14 -2.12
C GLU A 565 -22.79 -6.98 -3.01
N ASP A 566 -24.08 -6.72 -2.95
CA ASP A 566 -25.12 -7.39 -3.75
C ASP A 566 -25.03 -8.93 -3.66
N GLY A 567 -24.62 -9.44 -2.50
CA GLY A 567 -24.43 -10.86 -2.28
C GLY A 567 -23.16 -11.46 -2.91
N LYS A 568 -22.25 -10.61 -3.38
CA LYS A 568 -20.97 -11.03 -3.96
C LYS A 568 -19.80 -10.49 -3.13
N ILE A 569 -18.71 -11.24 -3.06
CA ILE A 569 -17.44 -10.84 -2.45
C ILE A 569 -16.45 -10.46 -3.54
N LYS A 570 -15.69 -9.39 -3.30
CA LYS A 570 -14.63 -8.96 -4.21
C LYS A 570 -13.42 -9.88 -4.05
N GLU A 571 -13.10 -10.64 -5.08
CA GLU A 571 -11.97 -11.58 -5.10
C GLU A 571 -10.75 -11.05 -5.86
N THR A 572 -10.98 -10.13 -6.82
CA THR A 572 -9.91 -9.59 -7.66
C THR A 572 -9.98 -8.07 -7.70
N ALA A 573 -8.82 -7.44 -7.69
CA ALA A 573 -8.61 -6.02 -7.88
C ALA A 573 -7.60 -5.78 -9.01
N TYR A 574 -7.79 -4.69 -9.75
CA TYR A 574 -7.07 -4.44 -11.00
C TYR A 574 -6.24 -3.16 -10.93
N VAL A 575 -5.05 -3.23 -11.51
CA VAL A 575 -4.19 -2.09 -11.75
C VAL A 575 -3.93 -2.01 -13.25
N PHE A 576 -4.24 -0.87 -13.84
CA PHE A 576 -3.92 -0.56 -15.22
C PHE A 576 -2.84 0.50 -15.25
N ASP A 577 -1.62 0.10 -15.63
CA ASP A 577 -0.48 0.98 -15.71
C ASP A 577 -0.04 1.17 -17.16
N PHE A 578 -0.02 2.43 -17.59
CA PHE A 578 0.34 2.80 -18.95
C PHE A 578 1.82 3.19 -19.10
N ALA A 579 2.66 2.81 -18.12
CA ALA A 579 4.11 2.96 -18.15
C ALA A 579 4.79 1.66 -17.66
N PRO A 580 5.01 0.68 -18.54
CA PRO A 580 5.56 -0.64 -18.19
C PRO A 580 6.85 -0.58 -17.37
N ASP A 581 7.80 0.28 -17.75
CA ASP A 581 9.09 0.41 -17.06
C ASP A 581 8.94 0.89 -15.61
N ARG A 582 7.96 1.75 -15.35
CA ARG A 582 7.60 2.17 -14.00
C ARG A 582 7.06 1.01 -13.18
N THR A 583 6.13 0.24 -13.75
CA THR A 583 5.58 -0.95 -13.08
C THR A 583 6.69 -1.91 -12.68
N LEU A 584 7.62 -2.20 -13.59
CA LEU A 584 8.74 -3.10 -13.34
C LEU A 584 9.65 -2.59 -12.21
N LYS A 585 9.98 -1.30 -12.19
CA LYS A 585 10.74 -0.67 -11.10
C LYS A 585 10.01 -0.79 -9.76
N MET A 586 8.69 -0.52 -9.76
CA MET A 586 7.90 -0.56 -8.52
C MET A 586 7.77 -1.97 -7.96
N VAL A 587 7.60 -2.98 -8.82
CA VAL A 587 7.62 -4.39 -8.42
C VAL A 587 8.98 -4.77 -7.82
N SER A 588 10.08 -4.34 -8.42
CA SER A 588 11.43 -4.54 -7.86
C SER A 588 11.58 -3.90 -6.48
N SER A 589 11.10 -2.67 -6.30
CA SER A 589 11.14 -1.99 -5.01
C SER A 589 10.27 -2.68 -3.96
N ALA A 590 9.08 -3.19 -4.34
CA ALA A 590 8.20 -3.96 -3.46
C ALA A 590 8.88 -5.24 -2.94
N VAL A 591 9.65 -5.89 -3.79
CA VAL A 591 10.44 -7.08 -3.41
C VAL A 591 11.51 -6.72 -2.37
N GLN A 592 12.15 -5.57 -2.49
CA GLN A 592 13.18 -5.09 -1.54
C GLN A 592 12.62 -4.79 -0.13
N ILE A 593 11.34 -4.45 -0.02
CA ILE A 593 10.69 -4.24 1.29
C ILE A 593 10.41 -5.56 2.02
N SER A 594 10.39 -6.67 1.29
CA SER A 594 10.13 -7.97 1.91
C SER A 594 11.12 -8.23 3.04
N SER A 595 10.62 -8.74 4.17
CA SER A 595 11.44 -9.12 5.33
C SER A 595 12.53 -10.13 5.00
N ARG A 596 12.45 -10.76 3.83
CA ARG A 596 13.37 -11.78 3.33
C ARG A 596 14.41 -11.22 2.38
N ALA A 597 14.27 -9.97 1.94
CA ALA A 597 15.25 -9.33 1.08
C ALA A 597 16.58 -9.14 1.83
N GLY A 598 17.66 -9.64 1.26
CA GLY A 598 19.00 -9.54 1.83
C GLY A 598 19.26 -10.39 3.09
N LYS A 599 18.27 -11.12 3.62
CA LYS A 599 18.40 -11.89 4.88
C LYS A 599 18.41 -13.40 4.73
N THR A 600 18.05 -13.91 3.57
CA THR A 600 18.04 -15.35 3.30
C THR A 600 18.92 -15.67 2.10
N LYS A 601 19.43 -16.92 2.04
CA LYS A 601 20.09 -17.47 0.84
C LYS A 601 19.13 -17.61 -0.38
N ILE A 602 17.89 -17.13 -0.23
CA ILE A 602 16.89 -17.09 -1.30
C ILE A 602 17.15 -15.80 -2.06
N GLY A 603 17.75 -15.88 -3.23
CA GLY A 603 18.09 -14.73 -4.06
C GLY A 603 16.85 -13.90 -4.45
N ASP A 604 17.04 -12.62 -4.75
CA ASP A 604 15.98 -11.67 -5.16
C ASP A 604 15.12 -12.20 -6.31
N LYS A 605 15.69 -13.07 -7.17
CA LYS A 605 14.96 -13.76 -8.25
C LYS A 605 13.84 -14.66 -7.73
N GLN A 606 14.07 -15.36 -6.62
CA GLN A 606 13.04 -16.24 -6.02
C GLN A 606 11.95 -15.41 -5.34
N ILE A 607 12.32 -14.33 -4.66
CA ILE A 607 11.37 -13.40 -4.04
C ILE A 607 10.53 -12.73 -5.15
N MET A 608 11.18 -12.29 -6.22
CA MET A 608 10.51 -11.74 -7.40
C MET A 608 9.55 -12.75 -8.05
N GLY A 609 10.00 -14.02 -8.19
CA GLY A 609 9.16 -15.10 -8.71
C GLY A 609 7.92 -15.32 -7.84
N LYS A 610 8.07 -15.31 -6.52
CA LYS A 610 6.94 -15.41 -5.59
C LYS A 610 6.00 -14.21 -5.71
N PHE A 611 6.53 -12.99 -5.79
CA PHE A 611 5.70 -11.80 -5.99
C PHE A 611 4.85 -11.93 -7.26
N LEU A 612 5.45 -12.30 -8.39
CA LEU A 612 4.75 -12.44 -9.67
C LEU A 612 3.73 -13.58 -9.67
N ASN A 613 3.94 -14.65 -8.89
CA ASN A 613 2.96 -15.72 -8.73
C ASN A 613 1.67 -15.23 -8.05
N TYR A 614 1.78 -14.30 -7.10
CA TYR A 614 0.64 -13.77 -6.34
C TYR A 614 0.13 -12.43 -6.83
N CYS A 615 0.94 -11.70 -7.58
CA CYS A 615 0.59 -10.43 -8.22
C CYS A 615 1.04 -10.49 -9.69
N PRO A 616 0.28 -11.16 -10.55
CA PRO A 616 0.65 -11.28 -11.96
C PRO A 616 0.77 -9.91 -12.62
N VAL A 617 1.88 -9.68 -13.31
CA VAL A 617 2.08 -8.51 -14.17
C VAL A 617 1.91 -8.98 -15.61
N ILE A 618 0.91 -8.43 -16.29
CA ILE A 618 0.47 -8.84 -17.61
C ILE A 618 0.74 -7.71 -18.60
N ALA A 619 1.60 -7.95 -19.59
CA ALA A 619 1.79 -7.02 -20.70
C ALA A 619 0.66 -7.18 -21.71
N VAL A 620 0.06 -6.07 -22.11
CA VAL A 620 -0.92 -6.02 -23.19
C VAL A 620 -0.26 -5.43 -24.43
N LEU A 621 -0.10 -6.26 -25.46
CA LEU A 621 0.55 -5.94 -26.73
C LEU A 621 -0.48 -6.13 -27.86
N GLY A 622 -1.22 -5.08 -28.19
CA GLY A 622 -2.34 -5.18 -29.12
C GLY A 622 -3.46 -6.08 -28.57
N SER A 623 -3.78 -7.17 -29.27
CA SER A 623 -4.78 -8.17 -28.85
C SER A 623 -4.21 -9.31 -27.99
N GLU A 624 -2.90 -9.31 -27.72
CA GLU A 624 -2.25 -10.38 -26.95
C GLU A 624 -1.95 -9.95 -25.52
N MET A 625 -2.20 -10.85 -24.57
CA MET A 625 -1.80 -10.71 -23.17
C MET A 625 -0.66 -11.70 -22.86
N GLN A 626 0.42 -11.20 -22.29
CA GLN A 626 1.58 -12.00 -21.90
C GLN A 626 2.00 -11.72 -20.46
N GLU A 627 2.05 -12.76 -19.63
CA GLU A 627 2.58 -12.65 -18.28
C GLU A 627 4.10 -12.48 -18.28
N TYR A 628 4.58 -11.59 -17.43
CA TYR A 628 6.01 -11.42 -17.18
C TYR A 628 6.55 -12.55 -16.30
N SER A 629 7.63 -13.17 -16.74
CA SER A 629 8.42 -14.06 -15.87
C SER A 629 9.45 -13.24 -15.09
N ALA A 630 9.85 -13.72 -13.89
CA ALA A 630 10.90 -13.08 -13.09
C ALA A 630 12.18 -12.85 -13.88
N THR A 631 12.56 -13.77 -14.76
CA THR A 631 13.75 -13.66 -15.61
C THR A 631 13.62 -12.55 -16.66
N LYS A 632 12.47 -12.47 -17.36
CA LYS A 632 12.22 -11.41 -18.33
C LYS A 632 12.18 -10.03 -17.66
N LEU A 633 11.55 -9.96 -16.50
CA LEU A 633 11.43 -8.74 -15.71
C LEU A 633 12.79 -8.22 -15.25
N LEU A 634 13.63 -9.09 -14.70
CA LEU A 634 15.00 -8.74 -14.32
C LEU A 634 15.86 -8.32 -15.51
N GLN A 635 15.71 -8.96 -16.67
CA GLN A 635 16.44 -8.58 -17.89
C GLN A 635 16.00 -7.20 -18.40
N GLN A 636 14.70 -6.89 -18.37
CA GLN A 636 14.20 -5.57 -18.76
C GLN A 636 14.64 -4.48 -17.78
N LEU A 637 14.61 -4.76 -16.47
CA LEU A 637 15.15 -3.85 -15.46
C LEU A 637 16.64 -3.58 -15.72
N LYS A 638 17.45 -4.60 -15.94
CA LYS A 638 18.87 -4.45 -16.29
C LYS A 638 19.05 -3.55 -17.51
N ARG A 639 18.29 -3.78 -18.57
CA ARG A 639 18.34 -2.95 -19.80
C ARG A 639 17.92 -1.50 -19.52
N ALA A 640 16.81 -1.30 -18.81
CA ALA A 640 16.33 0.04 -18.48
C ALA A 640 17.34 0.81 -17.63
N TYR A 641 18.01 0.16 -16.67
CA TYR A 641 19.06 0.77 -15.86
C TYR A 641 20.32 1.08 -16.70
N ALA A 642 20.78 0.14 -17.52
CA ALA A 642 21.92 0.33 -18.40
C ALA A 642 21.69 1.46 -19.42
N ASP A 643 20.54 1.46 -20.08
CA ASP A 643 20.15 2.50 -21.04
C ASP A 643 20.09 3.89 -20.39
N ARG A 644 19.61 3.98 -19.15
CA ARG A 644 19.56 5.24 -18.40
C ARG A 644 20.94 5.81 -18.09
N VAL A 645 21.83 4.96 -17.60
CA VAL A 645 23.19 5.37 -17.28
C VAL A 645 23.92 5.83 -18.55
N VAL A 646 23.70 5.16 -19.68
CA VAL A 646 24.26 5.56 -20.98
C VAL A 646 23.70 6.92 -21.45
N GLN A 647 22.40 7.20 -21.20
CA GLN A 647 21.76 8.43 -21.68
C GLN A 647 21.99 9.64 -20.78
N ASN A 648 21.88 9.47 -19.45
CA ASN A 648 21.94 10.57 -18.47
C ASN A 648 23.33 10.76 -17.87
N GLY A 649 24.28 9.92 -18.28
CA GLY A 649 25.54 9.81 -17.58
C GLY A 649 25.34 9.24 -16.18
N PHE A 650 26.36 9.37 -15.35
CA PHE A 650 26.35 8.81 -13.99
C PHE A 650 25.70 9.72 -12.94
N ASP A 651 25.01 10.76 -13.35
CA ASP A 651 24.46 11.79 -12.44
C ASP A 651 23.01 11.50 -11.98
N ASP A 652 22.39 10.39 -12.41
CA ASP A 652 21.02 10.03 -11.99
C ASP A 652 21.03 9.45 -10.56
N THR A 653 20.71 10.32 -9.60
CA THR A 653 20.66 9.99 -8.16
C THR A 653 19.57 8.97 -7.78
N ASN A 654 18.65 8.60 -8.70
CA ASN A 654 17.60 7.63 -8.43
C ASN A 654 18.04 6.17 -8.63
N LEU A 655 19.29 5.94 -9.06
CA LEU A 655 19.81 4.60 -9.34
C LEU A 655 20.49 3.92 -8.17
N TYR A 656 20.62 4.58 -7.02
CA TYR A 656 21.28 4.00 -5.86
C TYR A 656 20.47 4.18 -4.58
N ASN A 657 20.79 3.35 -3.59
CA ASN A 657 20.18 3.43 -2.26
C ASN A 657 21.14 4.20 -1.33
N ASP A 658 20.67 5.31 -0.79
CA ASP A 658 21.43 6.14 0.17
C ASP A 658 21.77 5.40 1.48
N GLU A 659 21.09 4.30 1.78
CA GLU A 659 21.29 3.50 3.00
C GLU A 659 22.62 2.73 3.02
N LEU A 660 23.30 2.59 1.88
CA LEU A 660 24.61 1.94 1.79
C LEU A 660 25.73 2.74 2.47
N PHE A 661 25.50 4.02 2.81
CA PHE A 661 26.53 4.90 3.33
C PHE A 661 26.24 5.35 4.77
N LYS A 662 26.87 4.69 5.75
CA LYS A 662 26.96 5.21 7.13
C LYS A 662 28.01 6.31 7.18
N LEU A 663 27.57 7.56 7.06
CA LEU A 663 28.44 8.74 6.95
C LEU A 663 28.85 9.37 8.29
N ASP A 664 28.46 8.78 9.41
CA ASP A 664 28.74 9.28 10.77
C ASP A 664 30.20 9.13 11.21
N GLN A 665 31.02 8.37 10.48
CA GLN A 665 32.42 8.09 10.84
C GLN A 665 33.45 8.47 9.75
N ILE A 666 33.17 9.43 8.91
CA ILE A 666 34.09 9.83 7.85
C ILE A 666 35.28 10.57 8.42
N ASP A 667 36.49 10.01 8.28
CA ASP A 667 37.74 10.70 8.51
C ASP A 667 37.96 11.75 7.41
N ILE A 668 37.92 13.03 7.80
CA ILE A 668 38.06 14.18 6.88
C ILE A 668 39.36 14.14 6.07
N LYS A 669 40.47 13.61 6.65
CA LYS A 669 41.76 13.52 5.94
C LYS A 669 41.72 12.47 4.84
N LYS A 670 41.18 11.31 5.11
CA LYS A 670 40.97 10.24 4.11
C LYS A 670 40.00 10.68 3.02
N PHE A 671 39.02 11.52 3.37
CA PHE A 671 38.10 12.08 2.40
C PHE A 671 38.77 13.07 1.44
N ASP A 672 39.67 13.93 1.91
CA ASP A 672 40.45 14.84 1.05
C ASP A 672 41.39 14.06 0.11
N GLU A 673 41.91 12.91 0.56
CA GLU A 673 42.71 12.00 -0.29
C GLU A 673 41.83 11.36 -1.37
N LEU A 674 40.63 10.88 -1.02
CA LEU A 674 39.65 10.33 -1.98
C LEU A 674 39.24 11.38 -3.02
N LYS A 675 39.03 12.61 -2.59
CA LYS A 675 38.69 13.73 -3.47
C LYS A 675 39.85 14.05 -4.45
N GLY A 676 41.09 13.89 -4.01
CA GLY A 676 42.28 14.01 -4.84
C GLY A 676 42.39 12.90 -5.90
N ILE A 677 41.91 11.70 -5.60
CA ILE A 677 41.92 10.53 -6.49
C ILE A 677 40.79 10.60 -7.51
N ILE A 678 39.55 10.89 -7.08
CA ILE A 678 38.35 10.82 -7.92
C ILE A 678 38.09 12.09 -8.73
N GLY A 679 38.72 13.23 -8.33
CA GLY A 679 38.45 14.54 -8.93
C GLY A 679 37.12 15.15 -8.45
N THR A 680 36.88 16.40 -8.78
CA THR A 680 35.60 17.08 -8.51
C THR A 680 34.66 16.83 -9.68
N SER A 681 33.64 16.00 -9.50
CA SER A 681 32.50 15.96 -10.44
C SER A 681 31.79 17.32 -10.43
N LYS A 682 31.37 17.82 -11.58
CA LYS A 682 30.45 18.96 -11.63
C LYS A 682 29.19 18.57 -10.84
N ALA A 683 28.74 19.48 -9.97
CA ALA A 683 27.58 19.26 -9.15
C ALA A 683 26.40 18.79 -10.01
N ALA A 684 25.85 17.63 -9.65
CA ALA A 684 24.62 17.14 -10.25
C ALA A 684 23.50 18.19 -10.08
N PRO A 685 22.65 18.42 -11.08
CA PRO A 685 21.51 19.30 -10.94
C PRO A 685 20.67 18.85 -9.74
N LYS A 686 20.15 19.80 -8.97
CA LYS A 686 19.31 19.54 -7.79
C LYS A 686 18.07 18.76 -8.23
N SER A 687 18.12 17.47 -8.14
CA SER A 687 16.93 16.64 -8.22
C SER A 687 16.16 16.77 -6.90
N ASN A 688 14.84 16.82 -6.97
CA ASN A 688 13.96 16.92 -5.83
C ASN A 688 14.18 15.74 -4.88
N GLU A 689 14.92 15.99 -3.87
CA GLU A 689 15.05 15.49 -2.51
C GLU A 689 14.60 14.06 -2.19
N ILE A 690 15.58 13.16 -2.18
CA ILE A 690 15.68 12.20 -1.08
C ILE A 690 16.58 12.88 -0.04
N LYS A 691 16.00 13.37 1.06
CA LYS A 691 16.77 13.91 2.17
C LYS A 691 17.37 12.75 2.95
N VAL A 692 18.59 12.37 2.61
CA VAL A 692 19.49 11.76 3.58
C VAL A 692 19.60 12.77 4.73
N ASN A 693 19.61 12.28 5.99
CA ASN A 693 19.80 13.10 7.17
C ASN A 693 20.89 14.15 6.89
N ALA A 694 20.47 15.35 6.50
CA ALA A 694 21.34 16.39 5.96
C ALA A 694 22.10 17.13 7.06
N GLN A 695 22.03 16.61 8.30
CA GLN A 695 22.70 17.12 9.46
C GLN A 695 24.13 16.56 9.49
N GLY A 696 24.99 17.11 8.69
CA GLY A 696 26.42 16.82 8.76
C GLY A 696 27.09 17.19 10.08
N LEU A 697 26.33 17.32 11.13
CA LEU A 697 26.71 17.72 12.48
C LEU A 697 26.12 16.68 13.44
N THR A 698 26.78 16.40 14.58
CA THR A 698 26.18 15.65 15.69
C THR A 698 24.98 16.46 16.20
N ASN A 699 24.06 15.85 16.93
CA ASN A 699 22.93 16.56 17.52
C ASN A 699 23.39 17.75 18.39
N GLU A 700 24.49 17.60 19.12
CA GLU A 700 25.09 18.65 19.94
C GLU A 700 25.67 19.79 19.08
N GLU A 701 26.36 19.45 17.99
CA GLU A 701 26.90 20.44 17.03
C GLU A 701 25.78 21.17 16.28
N TYR A 702 24.67 20.50 16.00
CA TYR A 702 23.49 21.13 15.38
C TYR A 702 22.80 22.10 16.33
N GLU A 703 22.58 21.71 17.59
CA GLU A 703 22.04 22.61 18.61
C GLU A 703 22.94 23.82 18.85
N GLU A 704 24.27 23.59 18.85
CA GLU A 704 25.26 24.66 18.97
C GLU A 704 25.17 25.62 17.77
N GLN A 705 25.07 25.09 16.55
CA GLN A 705 24.92 25.90 15.33
C GLN A 705 23.61 26.69 15.35
N GLU A 706 22.50 26.09 15.78
CA GLU A 706 21.21 26.77 15.94
C GLU A 706 21.27 27.89 16.97
N LYS A 707 21.90 27.64 18.12
CA LYS A 707 22.09 28.66 19.17
C LYS A 707 22.94 29.83 18.65
N LEU A 708 24.01 29.55 17.92
CA LEU A 708 24.88 30.57 17.32
C LEU A 708 24.18 31.34 16.19
N ASN A 709 23.34 30.69 15.37
CA ASN A 709 22.59 31.35 14.30
C ASN A 709 21.43 32.24 14.83
N LYS A 710 20.89 31.94 16.03
CA LYS A 710 19.85 32.77 16.67
C LYS A 710 20.42 34.09 17.24
N LYS A 711 21.72 34.17 17.49
CA LYS A 711 22.39 35.41 17.87
C LYS A 711 22.54 36.35 16.69
N LYS A 712 22.31 37.63 16.87
CA LYS A 712 22.58 38.62 15.81
C LYS A 712 24.07 38.64 15.52
N LYS A 713 24.46 38.73 14.23
CA LYS A 713 25.87 38.72 13.78
C LYS A 713 26.80 39.72 14.55
N LYS A 714 26.24 40.79 15.11
CA LYS A 714 26.95 41.80 15.92
C LYS A 714 27.25 41.33 17.35
N ASP A 715 26.50 40.37 17.85
CA ASP A 715 26.55 39.93 19.25
C ASP A 715 27.36 38.63 19.41
N LEU A 716 27.91 38.08 18.35
CA LEU A 716 28.77 36.89 18.32
C LEU A 716 30.20 37.28 18.70
N THR A 717 30.81 36.57 19.68
CA THR A 717 32.26 36.72 20.01
C THR A 717 33.13 36.22 18.84
N PRO A 718 34.40 36.60 18.76
CA PRO A 718 35.32 36.11 17.75
C PRO A 718 35.45 34.58 17.73
N GLU A 719 35.45 33.94 18.92
CA GLU A 719 35.47 32.47 19.09
C GLU A 719 34.19 31.82 18.58
N GLU A 720 33.02 32.40 18.89
CA GLU A 720 31.74 31.92 18.38
C GLU A 720 31.59 32.05 16.86
N LYS A 721 32.17 33.09 16.28
CA LYS A 721 32.28 33.26 14.82
C LYS A 721 33.13 32.21 14.16
N ALA A 722 34.31 31.93 14.76
CA ALA A 722 35.23 30.89 14.30
C ALA A 722 34.57 29.52 14.36
N ARG A 723 33.87 29.21 15.44
CA ARG A 723 33.15 27.96 15.64
C ARG A 723 31.99 27.78 14.65
N LEU A 724 31.25 28.86 14.39
CA LEU A 724 30.16 28.85 13.39
C LEU A 724 30.70 28.61 11.97
N GLU A 725 31.84 29.18 11.61
CA GLU A 725 32.51 28.95 10.32
C GLU A 725 33.06 27.52 10.23
N GLU A 726 33.56 26.97 11.31
CA GLU A 726 34.02 25.56 11.38
C GLU A 726 32.83 24.60 11.15
N LEU A 727 31.69 24.81 11.83
CA LEU A 727 30.48 24.01 11.65
C LEU A 727 29.93 24.10 10.24
N LYS A 728 29.95 25.28 9.62
CA LYS A 728 29.58 25.45 8.22
C LYS A 728 30.53 24.74 7.28
N LYS A 729 31.83 24.75 7.58
CA LYS A 729 32.84 24.05 6.79
C LYS A 729 32.66 22.53 6.88
N LYS A 730 32.42 21.99 8.07
CA LYS A 730 32.07 20.58 8.27
C LYS A 730 30.85 20.18 7.44
N LYS A 731 29.78 20.95 7.48
CA LYS A 731 28.55 20.71 6.70
C LYS A 731 28.80 20.73 5.20
N LYS A 732 29.64 21.62 4.71
CA LYS A 732 30.04 21.70 3.30
C LYS A 732 30.87 20.50 2.88
N VAL A 733 31.88 20.12 3.64
CA VAL A 733 32.76 18.97 3.38
C VAL A 733 31.93 17.68 3.32
N ARG A 734 30.96 17.51 4.22
CA ARG A 734 30.09 16.34 4.22
C ARG A 734 29.14 16.31 3.02
N ASN A 735 28.57 17.44 2.63
CA ASN A 735 27.75 17.52 1.42
C ASN A 735 28.56 17.20 0.16
N ASP A 736 29.82 17.66 0.11
CA ASP A 736 30.72 17.32 -0.98
C ASP A 736 31.08 15.83 -0.96
N ALA A 737 31.28 15.20 0.24
CA ALA A 737 31.50 13.77 0.43
C ALA A 737 30.31 12.95 -0.07
N ILE A 738 29.11 13.30 0.34
CA ILE A 738 27.88 12.67 -0.12
C ILE A 738 27.78 12.72 -1.64
N SER A 739 28.07 13.87 -2.26
CA SER A 739 28.01 14.04 -3.71
C SER A 739 29.01 13.13 -4.44
N ILE A 740 30.23 12.99 -3.90
CA ILE A 740 31.27 12.13 -4.49
C ILE A 740 30.94 10.64 -4.31
N LEU A 741 30.51 10.23 -3.11
CA LEU A 741 30.08 8.86 -2.86
C LEU A 741 28.87 8.48 -3.71
N ARG A 742 27.97 9.42 -3.94
CA ARG A 742 26.87 9.28 -4.90
C ARG A 742 27.37 9.00 -6.31
N GLY A 743 28.34 9.76 -6.78
CA GLY A 743 28.96 9.55 -8.09
C GLY A 743 29.57 8.16 -8.26
N ILE A 744 30.20 7.61 -7.21
CA ILE A 744 30.78 6.27 -7.20
C ILE A 744 29.67 5.20 -7.20
N SER A 745 28.67 5.35 -6.33
CA SER A 745 27.58 4.37 -6.18
C SER A 745 26.76 4.20 -7.43
N ILE A 746 26.53 5.27 -8.19
CA ILE A 746 25.81 5.23 -9.46
C ILE A 746 26.57 4.39 -10.50
N ARG A 747 27.89 4.42 -10.47
CA ARG A 747 28.76 3.70 -11.41
C ARG A 747 28.89 2.21 -11.08
N MET A 748 28.85 1.86 -9.78
CA MET A 748 28.99 0.47 -9.32
C MET A 748 27.99 -0.51 -9.94
N PRO A 749 26.67 -0.24 -9.98
CA PRO A 749 25.72 -1.16 -10.58
C PRO A 749 26.01 -1.44 -12.05
N LEU A 750 26.48 -0.45 -12.81
CA LEU A 750 26.79 -0.61 -14.22
C LEU A 750 27.98 -1.54 -14.44
N LEU A 751 29.01 -1.38 -13.64
CA LEU A 751 30.21 -2.25 -13.67
C LEU A 751 29.88 -3.68 -13.25
N ILE A 752 29.02 -3.85 -12.23
CA ILE A 752 28.54 -5.16 -11.79
C ILE A 752 27.72 -5.84 -12.89
N TYR A 753 26.82 -5.10 -13.55
CA TYR A 753 25.96 -5.66 -14.60
C TYR A 753 26.70 -5.87 -15.93
N GLY A 754 27.70 -5.05 -16.22
CA GLY A 754 28.55 -5.20 -17.40
C GLY A 754 29.54 -6.37 -17.32
N ALA A 755 29.96 -6.74 -16.13
CA ALA A 755 30.96 -7.78 -15.89
C ALA A 755 30.40 -9.20 -15.78
N ASP A 756 29.10 -9.42 -16.05
CA ASP A 756 28.40 -10.74 -16.01
C ASP A 756 28.60 -11.51 -14.69
N ILE A 757 28.63 -10.79 -13.57
CA ILE A 757 28.86 -11.35 -12.24
C ILE A 757 27.61 -12.14 -11.80
N PRO A 758 27.77 -13.39 -11.30
CA PRO A 758 26.63 -14.17 -10.81
C PRO A 758 25.91 -13.44 -9.67
N TYR A 759 24.59 -13.36 -9.74
CA TYR A 759 23.70 -12.61 -8.86
C TYR A 759 23.68 -13.15 -7.39
N ASP A 760 24.29 -14.30 -7.13
CA ASP A 760 24.18 -15.06 -5.88
C ASP A 760 25.35 -14.81 -4.90
N GLU A 761 26.29 -13.90 -5.22
CA GLU A 761 27.45 -13.66 -4.39
C GLU A 761 27.39 -12.27 -3.73
N GLU A 762 27.63 -12.20 -2.42
CA GLU A 762 27.89 -10.94 -1.73
C GLU A 762 29.12 -10.24 -2.34
N ILE A 763 28.87 -9.12 -3.01
CA ILE A 763 29.95 -8.33 -3.61
C ILE A 763 30.39 -7.29 -2.58
N THR A 764 31.51 -7.57 -1.91
CA THR A 764 32.23 -6.58 -1.13
C THR A 764 32.92 -5.59 -2.09
N LEU A 765 33.25 -4.39 -1.60
CA LEU A 765 33.96 -3.38 -2.40
C LEU A 765 35.31 -3.92 -2.93
N ASP A 766 36.04 -4.72 -2.13
CA ASP A 766 37.28 -5.39 -2.54
C ASP A 766 37.07 -6.32 -3.71
N ARG A 767 36.06 -7.17 -3.62
CA ARG A 767 35.73 -8.14 -4.67
C ARG A 767 35.24 -7.46 -5.95
N PHE A 768 34.49 -6.38 -5.81
CA PHE A 768 34.07 -5.55 -6.92
C PHE A 768 35.26 -5.01 -7.73
N VAL A 769 36.26 -4.46 -7.05
CA VAL A 769 37.48 -3.95 -7.71
C VAL A 769 38.28 -5.06 -8.39
N ASP A 770 38.25 -6.29 -7.87
CA ASP A 770 38.93 -7.43 -8.45
C ASP A 770 38.25 -8.02 -9.67
N VAL A 771 36.93 -8.03 -9.70
CA VAL A 771 36.11 -8.64 -10.75
C VAL A 771 35.93 -7.77 -11.99
N VAL A 772 35.90 -6.44 -11.82
CA VAL A 772 35.77 -5.52 -12.97
C VAL A 772 37.07 -5.52 -13.78
N ASP A 773 37.01 -5.80 -15.08
CA ASP A 773 38.18 -5.74 -15.95
C ASP A 773 38.69 -4.31 -16.12
N ASP A 774 39.97 -4.19 -16.44
CA ASP A 774 40.65 -2.89 -16.52
C ASP A 774 40.07 -1.98 -17.65
N SER A 775 39.60 -2.58 -18.75
CA SER A 775 39.01 -1.84 -19.85
C SER A 775 37.63 -1.26 -19.47
N SER A 776 36.80 -2.04 -18.82
CA SER A 776 35.51 -1.56 -18.28
C SER A 776 35.70 -0.52 -17.17
N TRP A 777 36.75 -0.66 -16.35
CA TRP A 777 37.09 0.34 -15.35
C TRP A 777 37.46 1.66 -15.97
N ASP A 778 38.38 1.67 -16.97
CA ASP A 778 38.84 2.88 -17.62
C ASP A 778 37.74 3.57 -18.47
N GLU A 779 36.79 2.78 -19.00
CA GLU A 779 35.67 3.32 -19.78
C GLU A 779 34.65 4.04 -18.86
N PHE A 780 34.42 3.53 -17.65
CA PHE A 780 33.33 4.02 -16.81
C PHE A 780 33.79 4.92 -15.64
N MET A 781 35.05 4.91 -15.27
CA MET A 781 35.56 5.78 -14.21
C MET A 781 36.11 7.10 -14.76
N PRO A 782 36.13 8.18 -13.94
CA PRO A 782 36.69 9.47 -14.41
C PRO A 782 38.16 9.35 -14.76
N ASP A 783 38.62 10.18 -15.70
CA ASP A 783 40.00 10.27 -16.07
C ASP A 783 40.94 10.40 -14.86
N GLY A 784 41.92 9.52 -14.78
CA GLY A 784 42.89 9.51 -13.69
C GLY A 784 42.57 8.66 -12.47
N VAL A 785 41.37 8.07 -12.35
CA VAL A 785 40.98 7.13 -11.31
C VAL A 785 41.32 5.71 -11.76
N THR A 786 42.57 5.34 -11.64
CA THR A 786 42.99 4.00 -12.01
C THR A 786 42.59 2.98 -10.92
N LYS A 787 42.30 1.76 -11.32
CA LYS A 787 42.00 0.62 -10.45
C LYS A 787 43.06 0.44 -9.34
N LYS A 788 44.32 0.65 -9.69
CA LYS A 788 45.44 0.57 -8.75
C LYS A 788 45.38 1.65 -7.66
N LYS A 789 45.10 2.92 -8.03
CA LYS A 789 44.95 4.01 -7.03
C LYS A 789 43.75 3.80 -6.13
N PHE A 790 42.69 3.22 -6.67
CA PHE A 790 41.49 2.92 -5.87
C PHE A 790 41.74 1.79 -4.87
N LYS A 791 42.48 0.71 -5.26
CA LYS A 791 42.94 -0.35 -4.35
C LYS A 791 43.88 0.15 -3.27
N GLU A 792 44.81 1.04 -3.60
CA GLU A 792 45.76 1.62 -2.63
C GLU A 792 45.06 2.51 -1.61
N PHE A 793 43.85 3.04 -1.94
CA PHE A 793 43.04 3.86 -1.05
C PHE A 793 42.24 3.00 -0.06
N GLN A 794 41.74 1.83 -0.47
CA GLN A 794 41.06 0.88 0.39
C GLN A 794 41.95 0.37 1.51
#